data_c99d934336de9c7602a77ed7a279ad6a
#
_entry.id   c99d934336de9c7602a77ed7a279ad6a
#
_cell.length_a   1.000
_cell.length_b   1.000
_cell.length_c   1.000
_cell.angle_alpha   90.00
_cell.angle_beta   90.00
_cell.angle_gamma   90.00
#
_symmetry.space_group_name_H-M   'P 1'
#
loop_
_entity.id
_entity.type
_entity.pdbx_description
1 polymer ?
#
loop_
_entity_poly.entity_id
_entity_poly.type
_entity_poly.pdbx_seq_one_letter_code
_entity_poly.pdbx_strand_id
1 'polypeptide(L)'
;MGLVYLANDTKLNRKVALKFLPWHISNDETERKRFRQEAQSAAFLNHPNIAQVYAIEEENDQLFIVLEYVEGRELKEFIEDDSLSNDQKWDLAIEIANGIRTAHDNGILHRDIKSRNIMVNESGTAKIMDFGLARIEGSDRITTPGTTIGTTAYMAPEQLAGEELDARSDIWSYGVVLYELFTGHLPFEAAYESAIMYAISEKDPVPVSERQQDVPERITYVIERCLEKNIDSRYQSFEEIINDLQSANTAQLKRPVHSENNSAAPKKRYTGYLLTAGIALLFFGFIYFSNTTGLNLLGSGVPEKKFLAVLPIEIIGGNSDLQTISVGLAEAFSYRLSELEKFEDSYWVTPAGEIRKENIKSATQANKIFGVNLAITSSIQALGDSTRLILELVDADNIRRLETTQLMVSSNDWASLEANGVKAMLGMLDIQLNAEINQNLNQRDTSNPEAYELYLRGRAALQMFSTSDSLMQAVDLFEQSLAMDPDFTLGYSGLGEAYWRLYEDTGEAAYVDQAENALNRALELNSELVQVQTLLGLLKSGTGNYDQAALIFMNALEIDPKHTPALRGLAKAYDEQGITQKANEAYKQAIESKPDYWQGHHDLAVHYLVNGDYENAIKEFEQVTRITPKNGSAFSNLGAAYLYNGQNDVARDMFVKSMSLGRNVGAANNLAYIYFTDGKYKQAAEMYELVLQDYPNQYRYWGNLGVAYEYSGEEEKSREAYLTAIEKALVQLDVNDSDSELLADLGAYYSDVQDKTQSLEYINRALAIAPNNVIVQERAVSTFESLGMREKALEWISPAIISNIEAQPELEDLKNDPRFQELIERFNKSNTE
;
A
#
# COMPACT_ATOMS: atom_id res chain seq x y z
N MET A 1 -8.03 -14.22 4.46
CA MET A 1 -8.43 -15.62 4.77
C MET A 1 -9.95 -15.70 4.75
N GLY A 2 -10.56 -16.81 4.27
CA GLY A 2 -12.00 -16.98 4.34
C GLY A 2 -12.49 -17.15 5.79
N LEU A 3 -13.75 -16.78 6.05
CA LEU A 3 -14.40 -17.02 7.34
C LEU A 3 -14.68 -18.50 7.54
N VAL A 4 -14.43 -19.00 8.74
CA VAL A 4 -14.69 -20.41 9.11
C VAL A 4 -15.73 -20.43 10.22
N TYR A 5 -16.82 -21.16 9.98
CA TYR A 5 -17.92 -21.30 10.93
C TYR A 5 -18.05 -22.74 11.42
N LEU A 6 -18.32 -22.90 12.71
CA LEU A 6 -18.77 -24.18 13.25
C LEU A 6 -20.25 -24.39 12.90
N ALA A 7 -20.57 -25.52 12.27
CA ALA A 7 -21.93 -25.87 11.91
C ALA A 7 -22.27 -27.33 12.27
N ASN A 8 -23.55 -27.67 12.26
CA ASN A 8 -24.02 -29.04 12.42
C ASN A 8 -24.57 -29.58 11.10
N ASP A 9 -23.96 -30.64 10.58
CA ASP A 9 -24.54 -31.42 9.50
C ASP A 9 -25.76 -32.17 10.06
N THR A 10 -26.95 -31.63 9.80
CA THR A 10 -28.23 -32.21 10.31
C THR A 10 -28.59 -33.55 9.70
N LYS A 11 -28.02 -33.90 8.54
CA LYS A 11 -28.28 -35.19 7.85
C LYS A 11 -27.45 -36.31 8.46
N LEU A 12 -26.20 -36.04 8.83
CA LEU A 12 -25.27 -37.00 9.38
C LEU A 12 -25.09 -36.86 10.90
N ASN A 13 -25.74 -35.86 11.51
CA ASN A 13 -25.70 -35.55 12.94
C ASN A 13 -24.27 -35.43 13.48
N ARG A 14 -23.45 -34.59 12.82
CA ARG A 14 -22.04 -34.33 13.21
C ARG A 14 -21.68 -32.87 13.12
N LYS A 15 -20.72 -32.41 13.92
CA LYS A 15 -20.10 -31.08 13.79
C LYS A 15 -19.23 -31.03 12.54
N VAL A 16 -19.25 -29.90 11.81
CA VAL A 16 -18.45 -29.63 10.64
C VAL A 16 -17.91 -28.19 10.70
N ALA A 17 -16.82 -27.95 10.04
CA ALA A 17 -16.32 -26.58 9.80
C ALA A 17 -16.70 -26.14 8.38
N LEU A 18 -17.33 -24.97 8.24
CA LEU A 18 -17.67 -24.39 6.95
C LEU A 18 -16.67 -23.27 6.66
N LYS A 19 -15.85 -23.46 5.64
CA LYS A 19 -14.89 -22.44 5.18
C LYS A 19 -15.40 -21.76 3.93
N PHE A 20 -15.77 -20.49 4.08
CA PHE A 20 -16.30 -19.70 2.97
C PHE A 20 -15.18 -19.12 2.13
N LEU A 21 -15.38 -19.13 0.81
CA LEU A 21 -14.53 -18.40 -0.11
C LEU A 21 -14.69 -16.90 0.18
N PRO A 22 -13.60 -16.12 0.31
CA PRO A 22 -13.70 -14.67 0.47
C PRO A 22 -14.56 -14.07 -0.64
N TRP A 23 -15.47 -13.18 -0.27
CA TRP A 23 -16.50 -12.62 -1.17
C TRP A 23 -15.92 -12.00 -2.45
N HIS A 24 -14.77 -11.32 -2.35
CA HIS A 24 -14.08 -10.72 -3.51
C HIS A 24 -13.51 -11.75 -4.51
N ILE A 25 -13.39 -13.01 -4.12
CA ILE A 25 -12.95 -14.12 -4.98
C ILE A 25 -14.17 -14.90 -5.50
N SER A 26 -15.29 -14.90 -4.79
CA SER A 26 -16.49 -15.65 -5.18
C SER A 26 -17.15 -15.15 -6.47
N ASN A 27 -16.84 -13.93 -6.91
CA ASN A 27 -17.36 -13.35 -8.15
C ASN A 27 -16.44 -13.56 -9.37
N ASP A 28 -15.24 -14.09 -9.21
CA ASP A 28 -14.34 -14.43 -10.32
C ASP A 28 -14.51 -15.91 -10.70
N GLU A 29 -15.07 -16.17 -11.89
CA GLU A 29 -15.33 -17.53 -12.35
C GLU A 29 -14.07 -18.39 -12.49
N THR A 30 -12.94 -17.77 -12.81
CA THR A 30 -11.63 -18.45 -12.89
C THR A 30 -11.15 -18.86 -11.51
N GLU A 31 -11.29 -17.97 -10.53
CA GLU A 31 -10.92 -18.23 -9.14
C GLU A 31 -11.83 -19.27 -8.49
N ARG A 32 -13.13 -19.21 -8.79
CA ARG A 32 -14.12 -20.25 -8.35
C ARG A 32 -13.78 -21.62 -8.91
N LYS A 33 -13.39 -21.71 -10.19
CA LYS A 33 -12.97 -22.98 -10.82
C LYS A 33 -11.71 -23.52 -10.16
N ARG A 34 -10.71 -22.69 -9.90
CA ARG A 34 -9.46 -23.06 -9.22
C ARG A 34 -9.72 -23.53 -7.80
N PHE A 35 -10.49 -22.78 -7.02
CA PHE A 35 -10.87 -23.15 -5.67
C PHE A 35 -11.58 -24.50 -5.61
N ARG A 36 -12.51 -24.75 -6.55
CA ARG A 36 -13.16 -26.05 -6.67
C ARG A 36 -12.16 -27.17 -7.01
N GLN A 37 -11.22 -26.91 -7.92
CA GLN A 37 -10.22 -27.88 -8.34
C GLN A 37 -9.25 -28.21 -7.20
N GLU A 38 -8.78 -27.23 -6.45
CA GLU A 38 -7.91 -27.42 -5.29
C GLU A 38 -8.66 -28.16 -4.16
N ALA A 39 -9.88 -27.74 -3.86
CA ALA A 39 -10.71 -28.44 -2.87
C ALA A 39 -11.07 -29.86 -3.30
N GLN A 40 -11.29 -30.13 -4.60
CA GLN A 40 -11.47 -31.49 -5.13
C GLN A 40 -10.19 -32.32 -4.96
N SER A 41 -9.01 -31.75 -5.23
CA SER A 41 -7.74 -32.44 -5.03
C SER A 41 -7.52 -32.78 -3.55
N ALA A 42 -7.77 -31.83 -2.64
CA ALA A 42 -7.68 -32.07 -1.19
C ALA A 42 -8.70 -33.10 -0.69
N ALA A 43 -9.88 -33.21 -1.32
CA ALA A 43 -10.91 -34.19 -0.94
C ALA A 43 -10.50 -35.65 -1.18
N PHE A 44 -9.52 -35.92 -2.04
CA PHE A 44 -8.96 -37.28 -2.23
C PHE A 44 -8.01 -37.71 -1.10
N LEU A 45 -7.52 -36.76 -0.29
CA LEU A 45 -6.64 -37.08 0.82
C LEU A 45 -7.45 -37.69 1.98
N ASN A 46 -7.16 -38.93 2.33
CA ASN A 46 -7.74 -39.61 3.49
C ASN A 46 -6.62 -40.18 4.37
N HIS A 47 -6.28 -39.43 5.41
CA HIS A 47 -5.20 -39.79 6.34
C HIS A 47 -5.54 -39.29 7.75
N PRO A 48 -5.17 -40.02 8.83
CA PRO A 48 -5.48 -39.61 10.20
C PRO A 48 -4.93 -38.24 10.57
N ASN A 49 -3.81 -37.83 9.97
CA ASN A 49 -3.15 -36.54 10.25
C ASN A 49 -3.50 -35.44 9.22
N ILE A 50 -4.53 -35.62 8.41
CA ILE A 50 -5.05 -34.59 7.50
C ILE A 50 -6.54 -34.38 7.80
N ALA A 51 -6.97 -33.11 7.88
CA ALA A 51 -8.38 -32.81 8.02
C ALA A 51 -9.16 -33.13 6.74
N GLN A 52 -10.22 -33.94 6.87
CA GLN A 52 -10.98 -34.41 5.72
C GLN A 52 -11.85 -33.30 5.12
N VAL A 53 -11.79 -33.13 3.79
CA VAL A 53 -12.79 -32.36 3.04
C VAL A 53 -14.02 -33.27 2.79
N TYR A 54 -15.20 -32.84 3.25
CA TYR A 54 -16.44 -33.63 3.12
C TYR A 54 -17.24 -33.29 1.89
N ALA A 55 -17.33 -31.97 1.56
CA ALA A 55 -18.08 -31.50 0.41
C ALA A 55 -17.61 -30.11 0.00
N ILE A 56 -17.95 -29.74 -1.24
CA ILE A 56 -17.87 -28.37 -1.75
C ILE A 56 -19.30 -28.03 -2.12
N GLU A 57 -19.84 -27.02 -1.48
CA GLU A 57 -21.22 -26.60 -1.62
C GLU A 57 -21.30 -25.15 -2.07
N GLU A 58 -22.43 -24.81 -2.67
CA GLU A 58 -22.72 -23.45 -3.11
C GLU A 58 -24.14 -23.11 -2.73
N GLU A 59 -24.33 -22.04 -2.00
CA GLU A 59 -25.64 -21.53 -1.60
C GLU A 59 -25.65 -20.01 -1.70
N ASN A 60 -26.69 -19.44 -2.34
CA ASN A 60 -26.84 -18.00 -2.59
C ASN A 60 -25.61 -17.37 -3.28
N ASP A 61 -25.08 -18.01 -4.32
CA ASP A 61 -23.85 -17.64 -5.05
C ASP A 61 -22.56 -17.62 -4.20
N GLN A 62 -22.63 -18.11 -2.97
CA GLN A 62 -21.49 -18.19 -2.07
C GLN A 62 -20.95 -19.63 -2.03
N LEU A 63 -19.69 -19.79 -2.45
CA LEU A 63 -19.00 -21.08 -2.47
C LEU A 63 -18.31 -21.32 -1.13
N PHE A 64 -18.50 -22.51 -0.54
CA PHE A 64 -17.85 -22.91 0.69
C PHE A 64 -17.45 -24.38 0.69
N ILE A 65 -16.48 -24.72 1.53
CA ILE A 65 -16.01 -26.08 1.74
C ILE A 65 -16.50 -26.55 3.09
N VAL A 66 -17.04 -27.77 3.13
CA VAL A 66 -17.40 -28.47 4.35
C VAL A 66 -16.23 -29.37 4.76
N LEU A 67 -15.64 -29.06 5.90
CA LEU A 67 -14.45 -29.72 6.44
C LEU A 67 -14.77 -30.50 7.70
N GLU A 68 -13.90 -31.43 8.03
CA GLU A 68 -13.86 -32.07 9.34
C GLU A 68 -13.68 -31.00 10.43
N TYR A 69 -14.58 -30.98 11.41
CA TYR A 69 -14.35 -30.17 12.61
C TYR A 69 -13.41 -30.96 13.54
N VAL A 70 -12.22 -30.41 13.77
CA VAL A 70 -11.22 -30.94 14.68
C VAL A 70 -11.42 -30.34 16.05
N GLU A 71 -11.86 -31.14 17.01
CA GLU A 71 -12.00 -30.71 18.40
C GLU A 71 -10.62 -30.73 19.08
N GLY A 72 -10.02 -29.54 19.25
CA GLY A 72 -8.64 -29.39 19.74
C GLY A 72 -8.19 -27.92 19.69
N ARG A 73 -6.87 -27.73 19.79
CA ARG A 73 -6.23 -26.43 19.77
C ARG A 73 -5.19 -26.36 18.64
N GLU A 74 -4.85 -25.14 18.18
CA GLU A 74 -3.74 -24.95 17.25
C GLU A 74 -2.40 -25.39 17.88
N LEU A 75 -1.52 -25.98 17.08
CA LEU A 75 -0.17 -26.34 17.54
C LEU A 75 0.59 -25.11 18.08
N LYS A 76 0.33 -23.94 17.53
CA LYS A 76 0.88 -22.64 17.98
C LYS A 76 0.58 -22.35 19.45
N GLU A 77 -0.64 -22.63 19.90
CA GLU A 77 -1.04 -22.42 21.30
C GLU A 77 -0.31 -23.35 22.26
N PHE A 78 -0.06 -24.63 21.86
CA PHE A 78 0.73 -25.55 22.63
C PHE A 78 2.21 -25.16 22.73
N ILE A 79 2.75 -24.56 21.68
CA ILE A 79 4.11 -24.02 21.67
C ILE A 79 4.21 -22.82 22.63
N GLU A 80 3.25 -21.90 22.58
CA GLU A 80 3.22 -20.70 23.44
C GLU A 80 3.05 -21.06 24.92
N ASP A 81 2.27 -22.09 25.23
CA ASP A 81 2.06 -22.57 26.62
C ASP A 81 3.20 -23.47 27.13
N ASP A 82 4.12 -23.89 26.27
CA ASP A 82 5.16 -24.90 26.53
C ASP A 82 4.61 -26.16 27.25
N SER A 83 3.42 -26.58 26.87
CA SER A 83 2.66 -27.62 27.55
C SER A 83 2.95 -29.04 27.06
N LEU A 84 3.80 -29.22 26.04
CA LEU A 84 4.15 -30.49 25.44
C LEU A 84 5.50 -31.01 25.96
N SER A 85 5.55 -32.29 26.35
CA SER A 85 6.81 -32.98 26.62
C SER A 85 7.61 -33.22 25.32
N ASN A 86 8.92 -33.45 25.45
CA ASN A 86 9.78 -33.76 24.29
C ASN A 86 9.31 -35.01 23.52
N ASP A 87 8.78 -36.02 24.19
CA ASP A 87 8.23 -37.21 23.54
C ASP A 87 6.97 -36.87 22.73
N GLN A 88 6.08 -36.04 23.27
CA GLN A 88 4.88 -35.57 22.54
C GLN A 88 5.26 -34.68 21.35
N LYS A 89 6.24 -33.79 21.52
CA LYS A 89 6.77 -32.98 20.41
C LYS A 89 7.33 -33.86 19.30
N TRP A 90 8.00 -34.97 19.68
CA TRP A 90 8.54 -35.94 18.73
C TRP A 90 7.48 -36.72 17.97
N ASP A 91 6.46 -37.22 18.67
CA ASP A 91 5.35 -37.93 18.06
C ASP A 91 4.61 -37.03 17.07
N LEU A 92 4.31 -35.77 17.46
CA LEU A 92 3.71 -34.77 16.58
C LEU A 92 4.57 -34.50 15.35
N ALA A 93 5.90 -34.40 15.48
CA ALA A 93 6.80 -34.21 14.34
C ALA A 93 6.64 -35.36 13.31
N ILE A 94 6.60 -36.61 13.76
CA ILE A 94 6.41 -37.78 12.89
C ILE A 94 5.01 -37.76 12.26
N GLU A 95 3.98 -37.45 13.02
CA GLU A 95 2.58 -37.42 12.53
C GLU A 95 2.40 -36.36 11.44
N ILE A 96 2.93 -35.15 11.64
CA ILE A 96 2.91 -34.06 10.67
C ILE A 96 3.64 -34.50 9.39
N ALA A 97 4.86 -35.07 9.53
CA ALA A 97 5.62 -35.54 8.38
C ALA A 97 4.87 -36.61 7.58
N ASN A 98 4.18 -37.55 8.25
CA ASN A 98 3.38 -38.58 7.57
C ASN A 98 2.18 -37.98 6.82
N GLY A 99 1.52 -36.98 7.39
CA GLY A 99 0.43 -36.25 6.73
C GLY A 99 0.88 -35.59 5.44
N ILE A 100 1.98 -34.82 5.51
CA ILE A 100 2.52 -34.11 4.34
C ILE A 100 3.04 -35.10 3.29
N ARG A 101 3.75 -36.16 3.70
CA ARG A 101 4.17 -37.22 2.76
C ARG A 101 2.97 -37.78 1.99
N THR A 102 1.86 -38.08 2.68
CA THR A 102 0.66 -38.63 2.03
C THR A 102 0.10 -37.65 0.98
N ALA A 103 0.15 -36.36 1.22
CA ALA A 103 -0.25 -35.36 0.25
C ALA A 103 0.69 -35.34 -0.96
N HIS A 104 2.01 -35.33 -0.73
CA HIS A 104 3.02 -35.36 -1.78
C HIS A 104 2.96 -36.61 -2.65
N ASP A 105 2.71 -37.79 -2.05
CA ASP A 105 2.52 -39.05 -2.77
C ASP A 105 1.31 -39.02 -3.72
N ASN A 106 0.35 -38.11 -3.45
CA ASN A 106 -0.81 -37.86 -4.31
C ASN A 106 -0.61 -36.63 -5.22
N GLY A 107 0.60 -36.07 -5.30
CA GLY A 107 0.92 -34.93 -6.15
C GLY A 107 0.37 -33.59 -5.65
N ILE A 108 0.05 -33.48 -4.35
CA ILE A 108 -0.52 -32.27 -3.73
C ILE A 108 0.52 -31.63 -2.82
N LEU A 109 0.87 -30.37 -3.12
CA LEU A 109 1.72 -29.53 -2.27
C LEU A 109 0.83 -28.72 -1.31
N HIS A 110 1.30 -28.53 -0.08
CA HIS A 110 0.55 -27.75 0.92
C HIS A 110 0.74 -26.25 0.73
N ARG A 111 1.96 -25.78 0.46
CA ARG A 111 2.35 -24.40 0.16
C ARG A 111 2.16 -23.36 1.29
N ASP A 112 1.51 -23.72 2.41
CA ASP A 112 1.27 -22.82 3.58
C ASP A 112 1.37 -23.61 4.91
N ILE A 113 2.42 -24.41 5.08
CA ILE A 113 2.67 -25.16 6.31
C ILE A 113 3.15 -24.16 7.39
N LYS A 114 2.41 -24.12 8.51
CA LYS A 114 2.72 -23.30 9.69
C LYS A 114 2.02 -23.85 10.92
N SER A 115 2.49 -23.52 12.11
CA SER A 115 1.93 -24.03 13.38
C SER A 115 0.45 -23.72 13.58
N ARG A 116 -0.07 -22.63 13.01
CA ARG A 116 -1.51 -22.30 13.04
C ARG A 116 -2.38 -23.16 12.13
N ASN A 117 -1.80 -23.77 11.10
CA ASN A 117 -2.51 -24.67 10.19
C ASN A 117 -2.43 -26.14 10.64
N ILE A 118 -1.98 -26.38 11.86
CA ILE A 118 -1.92 -27.72 12.46
C ILE A 118 -2.72 -27.70 13.75
N MET A 119 -3.76 -28.53 13.84
CA MET A 119 -4.56 -28.74 15.04
C MET A 119 -4.06 -29.96 15.78
N VAL A 120 -4.04 -29.91 17.10
CA VAL A 120 -3.80 -31.06 17.95
C VAL A 120 -5.09 -31.34 18.70
N ASN A 121 -5.66 -32.53 18.47
CA ASN A 121 -6.92 -32.92 19.08
C ASN A 121 -6.75 -33.36 20.55
N GLU A 122 -7.87 -33.64 21.25
CA GLU A 122 -7.86 -34.03 22.67
C GLU A 122 -7.07 -35.35 22.93
N SER A 123 -6.90 -36.20 21.93
CA SER A 123 -6.09 -37.43 22.03
C SER A 123 -4.60 -37.20 21.78
N GLY A 124 -4.19 -35.99 21.51
CA GLY A 124 -2.78 -35.63 21.24
C GLY A 124 -2.36 -35.86 19.79
N THR A 125 -3.27 -36.11 18.88
CA THR A 125 -2.97 -36.40 17.46
C THR A 125 -2.99 -35.14 16.61
N ALA A 126 -1.96 -34.94 15.79
CA ALA A 126 -1.87 -33.81 14.85
C ALA A 126 -2.82 -33.99 13.64
N LYS A 127 -3.49 -32.92 13.25
CA LYS A 127 -4.26 -32.83 12.01
C LYS A 127 -3.87 -31.58 11.24
N ILE A 128 -3.39 -31.75 10.02
CA ILE A 128 -3.00 -30.68 9.11
C ILE A 128 -4.26 -30.14 8.45
N MET A 129 -4.43 -28.82 8.54
CA MET A 129 -5.56 -28.08 7.99
C MET A 129 -5.15 -27.35 6.71
N ASP A 130 -6.11 -26.95 5.90
CA ASP A 130 -5.96 -25.95 4.86
C ASP A 130 -4.91 -26.24 3.76
N PHE A 131 -4.94 -27.44 3.19
CA PHE A 131 -4.13 -27.80 2.03
C PHE A 131 -4.44 -26.90 0.83
N GLY A 132 -3.45 -26.09 0.41
CA GLY A 132 -3.43 -25.40 -0.87
C GLY A 132 -4.53 -24.37 -1.16
N LEU A 133 -5.57 -24.27 -0.31
CA LEU A 133 -6.77 -23.45 -0.53
C LEU A 133 -6.57 -21.92 -0.54
N ALA A 134 -5.35 -21.45 -0.40
CA ALA A 134 -5.04 -20.03 -0.23
C ALA A 134 -4.15 -19.43 -1.31
N ARG A 135 -3.62 -20.20 -2.28
CA ARG A 135 -2.73 -19.68 -3.33
C ARG A 135 -3.18 -20.06 -4.73
N ILE A 136 -3.69 -19.08 -5.39
CA ILE A 136 -4.04 -19.05 -6.79
C ILE A 136 -2.76 -18.94 -7.61
N GLU A 137 -2.45 -19.94 -8.43
CA GLU A 137 -1.40 -19.86 -9.45
C GLU A 137 -1.72 -18.73 -10.42
N GLY A 138 -0.86 -17.74 -10.50
CA GLY A 138 -1.01 -16.55 -11.37
C GLY A 138 -1.16 -15.23 -10.60
N SER A 139 -1.28 -15.24 -9.27
CA SER A 139 -0.97 -14.08 -8.45
C SER A 139 0.44 -14.23 -7.91
N ASP A 140 1.45 -13.83 -8.66
CA ASP A 140 2.81 -13.57 -8.18
C ASP A 140 2.79 -12.44 -7.16
N ARG A 141 2.27 -12.71 -5.93
CA ARG A 141 2.22 -11.69 -4.89
C ARG A 141 2.42 -12.30 -3.52
N ILE A 142 3.66 -12.25 -3.12
CA ILE A 142 4.16 -12.59 -1.78
C ILE A 142 3.67 -11.61 -0.70
N THR A 143 3.01 -10.50 -1.06
CA THR A 143 2.55 -9.50 -0.09
C THR A 143 1.18 -8.94 -0.42
N THR A 144 0.14 -9.55 0.12
CA THR A 144 -1.11 -8.82 0.37
C THR A 144 -0.93 -8.06 1.68
N PRO A 145 -1.11 -6.72 1.74
CA PRO A 145 -1.14 -5.99 3.01
C PRO A 145 -2.27 -6.56 3.87
N GLY A 146 -1.92 -7.18 4.99
CA GLY A 146 -2.87 -7.87 5.86
C GLY A 146 -2.54 -9.35 6.08
N THR A 147 -1.55 -9.94 5.43
CA THR A 147 -0.93 -11.18 5.91
C THR A 147 -0.23 -10.85 7.21
N THR A 148 -0.73 -11.42 8.30
CA THR A 148 -0.14 -11.30 9.63
C THR A 148 1.35 -11.61 9.54
N ILE A 149 2.21 -10.80 10.15
CA ILE A 149 3.69 -10.96 10.28
C ILE A 149 4.15 -12.41 10.48
N GLY A 150 3.26 -13.31 10.93
CA GLY A 150 3.52 -14.71 11.17
C GLY A 150 3.60 -15.66 9.95
N THR A 151 3.08 -15.32 8.77
CA THR A 151 3.04 -16.28 7.64
C THR A 151 4.35 -16.28 6.83
N THR A 152 4.95 -15.12 6.64
CA THR A 152 6.21 -14.95 5.90
C THR A 152 7.38 -15.71 6.52
N ALA A 153 7.39 -15.87 7.85
CA ALA A 153 8.46 -16.57 8.58
C ALA A 153 8.59 -18.07 8.25
N TYR A 154 7.57 -18.67 7.65
CA TYR A 154 7.59 -20.10 7.25
C TYR A 154 7.87 -20.32 5.75
N MET A 155 7.98 -19.25 4.97
CA MET A 155 8.21 -19.35 3.52
C MET A 155 9.63 -19.83 3.21
N ALA A 156 9.74 -20.65 2.16
CA ALA A 156 11.04 -21.09 1.66
C ALA A 156 11.73 -19.98 0.83
N PRO A 157 13.07 -19.98 0.72
CA PRO A 157 13.82 -19.01 -0.08
C PRO A 157 13.34 -18.93 -1.54
N GLU A 158 13.13 -20.08 -2.21
CA GLU A 158 12.60 -20.15 -3.57
C GLU A 158 11.17 -19.63 -3.69
N GLN A 159 10.39 -19.75 -2.60
CA GLN A 159 9.04 -19.20 -2.52
C GLN A 159 9.07 -17.66 -2.43
N LEU A 160 10.03 -17.12 -1.72
CA LEU A 160 10.29 -15.67 -1.64
C LEU A 160 10.85 -15.12 -2.96
N ALA A 161 11.64 -15.93 -3.67
CA ALA A 161 12.19 -15.59 -4.98
C ALA A 161 11.15 -15.67 -6.12
N GLY A 162 9.95 -16.23 -5.86
CA GLY A 162 8.92 -16.42 -6.90
C GLY A 162 9.26 -17.55 -7.88
N GLU A 163 10.12 -18.49 -7.50
CA GLU A 163 10.52 -19.63 -8.32
C GLU A 163 9.42 -20.71 -8.36
N GLU A 164 9.52 -21.67 -9.27
CA GLU A 164 8.62 -22.81 -9.35
C GLU A 164 8.76 -23.68 -8.09
N LEU A 165 7.63 -23.90 -7.39
CA LEU A 165 7.62 -24.59 -6.10
C LEU A 165 7.45 -26.09 -6.29
N ASP A 166 8.25 -26.88 -5.56
CA ASP A 166 8.13 -28.32 -5.46
C ASP A 166 7.99 -28.81 -4.00
N ALA A 167 8.02 -30.12 -3.79
CA ALA A 167 7.92 -30.75 -2.46
C ALA A 167 8.94 -30.24 -1.43
N ARG A 168 10.08 -29.71 -1.88
CA ARG A 168 11.17 -29.24 -1.03
C ARG A 168 10.88 -27.87 -0.39
N SER A 169 9.92 -27.11 -0.93
CA SER A 169 9.42 -25.87 -0.29
C SER A 169 8.58 -26.20 0.95
N ASP A 170 7.76 -27.24 0.90
CA ASP A 170 7.04 -27.73 2.08
C ASP A 170 7.98 -28.34 3.14
N ILE A 171 9.11 -28.94 2.71
CA ILE A 171 10.19 -29.44 3.61
C ILE A 171 10.82 -28.29 4.39
N TRP A 172 11.08 -27.14 3.75
CA TRP A 172 11.55 -25.96 4.45
C TRP A 172 10.55 -25.49 5.51
N SER A 173 9.29 -25.28 5.11
CA SER A 173 8.22 -24.82 6.01
C SER A 173 8.03 -25.78 7.21
N TYR A 174 8.12 -27.09 6.96
CA TYR A 174 8.13 -28.09 8.02
C TYR A 174 9.35 -27.94 8.94
N GLY A 175 10.53 -27.67 8.40
CA GLY A 175 11.75 -27.37 9.19
C GLY A 175 11.55 -26.18 10.12
N VAL A 176 10.86 -25.12 9.67
CA VAL A 176 10.51 -23.96 10.49
C VAL A 176 9.51 -24.36 11.60
N VAL A 177 8.50 -25.18 11.30
CA VAL A 177 7.56 -25.70 12.31
C VAL A 177 8.28 -26.55 13.36
N LEU A 178 9.23 -27.42 12.96
CA LEU A 178 10.02 -28.18 13.91
C LEU A 178 10.90 -27.28 14.80
N TYR A 179 11.55 -26.29 14.20
CA TYR A 179 12.35 -25.33 14.96
C TYR A 179 11.48 -24.64 16.02
N GLU A 180 10.31 -24.12 15.61
CA GLU A 180 9.36 -23.47 16.51
C GLU A 180 8.82 -24.40 17.60
N LEU A 181 8.45 -25.64 17.25
CA LEU A 181 7.95 -26.65 18.18
C LEU A 181 8.94 -27.00 19.28
N PHE A 182 10.23 -27.11 18.94
CA PHE A 182 11.23 -27.55 19.91
C PHE A 182 11.93 -26.40 20.67
N THR A 183 11.92 -25.18 20.11
CA THR A 183 12.62 -24.02 20.72
C THR A 183 11.67 -22.96 21.27
N GLY A 184 10.40 -22.95 20.90
CA GLY A 184 9.44 -21.88 21.21
C GLY A 184 9.66 -20.60 20.38
N HIS A 185 10.64 -20.59 19.47
CA HIS A 185 11.05 -19.44 18.67
C HIS A 185 11.04 -19.75 17.18
N LEU A 186 10.99 -18.74 16.34
CA LEU A 186 11.19 -18.88 14.90
C LEU A 186 12.70 -18.88 14.57
N PRO A 187 13.15 -19.60 13.51
CA PRO A 187 14.57 -19.60 13.13
C PRO A 187 15.05 -18.26 12.60
N PHE A 188 14.12 -17.47 12.06
CA PHE A 188 14.36 -16.12 11.54
C PHE A 188 13.37 -15.17 12.18
N GLU A 189 13.84 -14.31 13.07
CA GLU A 189 13.05 -13.30 13.78
C GLU A 189 13.59 -11.91 13.42
N ALA A 190 12.72 -11.00 13.05
CA ALA A 190 13.05 -9.59 12.84
C ALA A 190 11.83 -8.70 13.09
N ALA A 191 12.08 -7.41 13.32
CA ALA A 191 11.02 -6.44 13.62
C ALA A 191 10.08 -6.14 12.44
N TYR A 192 10.50 -6.47 11.21
CA TYR A 192 9.77 -6.16 9.97
C TYR A 192 9.79 -7.35 9.01
N GLU A 193 8.73 -7.50 8.23
CA GLU A 193 8.54 -8.61 7.29
C GLU A 193 9.67 -8.71 6.24
N SER A 194 10.12 -7.58 5.70
CA SER A 194 11.23 -7.53 4.75
C SER A 194 12.57 -8.00 5.35
N ALA A 195 12.79 -7.75 6.64
CA ALA A 195 13.98 -8.24 7.32
C ALA A 195 13.90 -9.76 7.60
N ILE A 196 12.69 -10.30 7.81
CA ILE A 196 12.45 -11.75 7.88
C ILE A 196 12.73 -12.39 6.51
N MET A 197 12.21 -11.81 5.43
CA MET A 197 12.47 -12.29 4.06
C MET A 197 13.96 -12.32 3.74
N TYR A 198 14.67 -11.24 4.07
CA TYR A 198 16.11 -11.16 3.90
C TYR A 198 16.85 -12.22 4.73
N ALA A 199 16.45 -12.44 5.98
CA ALA A 199 17.05 -13.46 6.84
C ALA A 199 16.82 -14.87 6.28
N ILE A 200 15.62 -15.14 5.76
CA ILE A 200 15.28 -16.40 5.10
C ILE A 200 16.15 -16.61 3.84
N SER A 201 16.40 -15.58 3.06
CA SER A 201 17.20 -15.71 1.83
C SER A 201 18.71 -15.78 2.10
N GLU A 202 19.24 -14.98 3.04
CA GLU A 202 20.67 -14.68 3.11
C GLU A 202 21.34 -15.08 4.43
N LYS A 203 20.60 -15.23 5.56
CA LYS A 203 21.19 -15.51 6.87
C LYS A 203 20.99 -16.95 7.27
N ASP A 204 22.00 -17.55 7.92
CA ASP A 204 21.82 -18.83 8.57
C ASP A 204 20.79 -18.72 9.71
N PRO A 205 19.98 -19.77 9.95
CA PRO A 205 19.07 -19.79 11.08
C PRO A 205 19.86 -19.71 12.40
N VAL A 206 19.26 -19.12 13.42
CA VAL A 206 19.86 -19.16 14.76
C VAL A 206 20.03 -20.63 15.17
N PRO A 207 21.24 -21.09 15.61
CA PRO A 207 21.45 -22.48 16.00
C PRO A 207 20.44 -22.93 17.08
N VAL A 208 19.85 -24.11 16.91
CA VAL A 208 18.87 -24.67 17.86
C VAL A 208 19.45 -24.69 19.30
N SER A 209 20.73 -25.01 19.46
CA SER A 209 21.43 -25.06 20.74
C SER A 209 21.56 -23.71 21.45
N GLU A 210 21.45 -22.60 20.73
CA GLU A 210 21.45 -21.25 21.32
C GLU A 210 20.10 -20.86 21.90
N ARG A 211 19.02 -21.44 21.40
CA ARG A 211 17.66 -21.20 21.87
C ARG A 211 17.24 -22.20 22.96
N GLN A 212 17.56 -23.48 22.76
CA GLN A 212 17.14 -24.53 23.66
C GLN A 212 18.22 -25.64 23.71
N GLN A 213 18.80 -25.90 24.90
CA GLN A 213 19.92 -26.83 25.04
C GLN A 213 19.50 -28.31 25.10
N ASP A 214 18.25 -28.61 25.49
CA ASP A 214 17.77 -29.98 25.70
C ASP A 214 17.08 -30.58 24.46
N VAL A 215 17.23 -29.98 23.28
CA VAL A 215 16.66 -30.53 22.02
C VAL A 215 17.50 -31.74 21.61
N PRO A 216 16.87 -32.90 21.32
CA PRO A 216 17.58 -34.07 20.87
C PRO A 216 18.43 -33.82 19.63
N GLU A 217 19.69 -34.28 19.63
CA GLU A 217 20.66 -34.02 18.53
C GLU A 217 20.09 -34.44 17.15
N ARG A 218 19.27 -35.46 17.14
CA ARG A 218 18.63 -35.91 15.90
C ARG A 218 17.61 -34.88 15.34
N ILE A 219 16.81 -34.29 16.21
CA ILE A 219 15.87 -33.23 15.81
C ILE A 219 16.65 -32.02 15.30
N THR A 220 17.71 -31.62 15.99
CA THR A 220 18.62 -30.57 15.55
C THR A 220 19.14 -30.83 14.13
N TYR A 221 19.63 -32.05 13.89
CA TYR A 221 20.13 -32.48 12.56
C TYR A 221 19.00 -32.38 11.48
N VAL A 222 17.80 -32.86 11.79
CA VAL A 222 16.66 -32.80 10.84
C VAL A 222 16.28 -31.35 10.54
N ILE A 223 16.20 -30.49 11.56
CA ILE A 223 15.90 -29.06 11.41
C ILE A 223 16.97 -28.39 10.52
N GLU A 224 18.25 -28.56 10.85
CA GLU A 224 19.35 -27.96 10.08
C GLU A 224 19.29 -28.36 8.61
N ARG A 225 19.05 -29.64 8.31
CA ARG A 225 18.97 -30.12 6.93
C ARG A 225 17.70 -29.68 6.21
N CYS A 226 16.58 -29.51 6.89
CA CYS A 226 15.36 -28.93 6.32
C CYS A 226 15.55 -27.45 5.97
N LEU A 227 16.35 -26.71 6.76
CA LEU A 227 16.59 -25.27 6.60
C LEU A 227 17.84 -24.93 5.78
N GLU A 228 18.38 -25.89 5.01
CA GLU A 228 19.43 -25.63 4.03
C GLU A 228 18.91 -24.68 2.93
N LYS A 229 19.65 -23.59 2.67
CA LYS A 229 19.26 -22.60 1.64
C LYS A 229 19.28 -23.20 0.24
N ASN A 230 20.33 -24.00 -0.03
CA ASN A 230 20.43 -24.72 -1.28
C ASN A 230 19.42 -25.88 -1.30
N ILE A 231 18.45 -25.80 -2.20
CA ILE A 231 17.34 -26.76 -2.34
C ILE A 231 17.84 -28.21 -2.58
N ASP A 232 18.98 -28.39 -3.25
CA ASP A 232 19.57 -29.70 -3.51
C ASP A 232 20.29 -30.28 -2.27
N SER A 233 20.61 -29.48 -1.27
CA SER A 233 21.19 -29.90 0.01
C SER A 233 20.15 -30.29 1.04
N ARG A 234 18.88 -29.89 0.84
CA ARG A 234 17.76 -30.26 1.71
C ARG A 234 17.42 -31.75 1.56
N TYR A 235 16.51 -32.20 2.42
CA TYR A 235 15.83 -33.46 2.15
C TYR A 235 15.09 -33.39 0.81
N GLN A 236 15.08 -34.51 0.07
CA GLN A 236 14.39 -34.57 -1.21
C GLN A 236 12.96 -35.13 -1.10
N SER A 237 12.63 -35.73 0.04
CA SER A 237 11.29 -36.27 0.31
C SER A 237 11.01 -36.34 1.81
N PHE A 238 9.74 -36.34 2.20
CA PHE A 238 9.33 -36.60 3.58
C PHE A 238 9.61 -38.02 4.05
N GLU A 239 9.78 -38.97 3.15
CA GLU A 239 10.21 -40.34 3.48
C GLU A 239 11.62 -40.35 4.08
N GLU A 240 12.56 -39.59 3.54
CA GLU A 240 13.90 -39.43 4.12
C GLU A 240 13.83 -38.84 5.53
N ILE A 241 13.01 -37.80 5.74
CA ILE A 241 12.81 -37.15 7.04
C ILE A 241 12.27 -38.14 8.07
N ILE A 242 11.22 -38.89 7.71
CA ILE A 242 10.60 -39.88 8.59
C ILE A 242 11.60 -41.00 8.96
N ASN A 243 12.39 -41.46 7.98
CA ASN A 243 13.43 -42.46 8.20
C ASN A 243 14.49 -41.93 9.16
N ASP A 244 14.92 -40.69 9.04
CA ASP A 244 15.87 -40.08 9.95
C ASP A 244 15.26 -39.89 11.35
N LEU A 245 14.00 -39.49 11.47
CA LEU A 245 13.30 -39.35 12.75
C LEU A 245 13.11 -40.69 13.47
N GLN A 246 12.84 -41.79 12.76
CA GLN A 246 12.53 -43.13 13.32
C GLN A 246 13.75 -44.00 13.53
N SER A 247 14.94 -43.69 12.90
CA SER A 247 16.09 -44.57 12.96
C SER A 247 16.71 -44.58 14.36
N ALA A 248 17.00 -45.74 14.89
CA ALA A 248 17.55 -45.93 16.25
C ALA A 248 19.05 -45.62 16.34
N ASN A 249 19.77 -45.34 15.25
CA ASN A 249 21.22 -45.30 15.21
C ASN A 249 21.75 -43.90 14.86
N THR A 250 22.24 -43.15 15.88
CA THR A 250 22.86 -41.85 15.71
C THR A 250 24.23 -41.88 14.99
N ALA A 251 24.84 -43.06 14.85
CA ALA A 251 26.18 -43.19 14.24
C ALA A 251 26.22 -43.04 12.72
N GLN A 252 25.08 -42.89 12.04
CA GLN A 252 24.98 -42.70 10.56
C GLN A 252 24.67 -41.29 10.09
N LEU A 253 24.51 -40.35 11.01
CA LEU A 253 24.28 -38.95 10.66
C LEU A 253 25.58 -38.35 10.08
N LYS A 254 25.69 -38.29 8.78
CA LYS A 254 26.75 -37.56 8.09
C LYS A 254 26.44 -36.08 8.13
N ARG A 255 27.15 -35.31 8.97
CA ARG A 255 27.06 -33.84 8.93
C ARG A 255 27.46 -33.34 7.54
N PRO A 256 26.72 -32.42 6.92
CA PRO A 256 27.23 -31.70 5.76
C PRO A 256 28.51 -30.96 6.18
N VAL A 257 29.64 -31.26 5.54
CA VAL A 257 30.90 -30.56 5.78
C VAL A 257 30.85 -29.29 4.98
N HIS A 258 30.78 -28.15 5.64
CA HIS A 258 31.13 -26.87 5.02
C HIS A 258 32.58 -26.98 4.51
N SER A 259 32.76 -27.10 3.21
CA SER A 259 34.07 -27.14 2.59
C SER A 259 34.63 -25.72 2.51
N GLU A 260 35.50 -25.38 3.43
CA GLU A 260 36.50 -24.35 3.18
C GLU A 260 37.34 -24.74 1.95
N ASN A 261 37.38 -23.85 0.97
CA ASN A 261 38.18 -23.96 -0.21
C ASN A 261 39.68 -24.11 0.16
N ASN A 262 40.24 -25.30 0.01
CA ASN A 262 41.68 -25.48 -0.15
C ASN A 262 41.97 -26.32 -1.37
N SER A 263 42.60 -25.67 -2.32
CA SER A 263 43.02 -26.16 -3.61
C SER A 263 44.04 -27.28 -3.53
N ALA A 264 43.74 -28.43 -4.15
CA ALA A 264 44.77 -29.33 -4.64
C ALA A 264 44.26 -30.05 -5.89
N ALA A 265 44.94 -29.84 -6.99
CA ALA A 265 44.63 -30.37 -8.30
C ALA A 265 44.89 -31.87 -8.41
N PRO A 266 44.10 -32.62 -9.21
CA PRO A 266 44.56 -33.85 -9.83
C PRO A 266 44.69 -33.72 -11.36
N LYS A 267 45.66 -34.46 -11.79
CA LYS A 267 46.23 -34.52 -13.14
C LYS A 267 45.27 -35.06 -14.22
N LYS A 268 45.24 -34.34 -15.31
CA LYS A 268 45.06 -34.66 -16.76
C LYS A 268 44.41 -35.99 -17.19
N ARG A 269 43.31 -35.84 -17.96
CA ARG A 269 43.07 -36.63 -19.18
C ARG A 269 42.64 -35.69 -20.32
N TYR A 270 43.47 -35.59 -21.36
CA TYR A 270 43.26 -34.82 -22.57
C TYR A 270 42.38 -35.62 -23.53
N THR A 271 41.15 -35.24 -23.75
CA THR A 271 40.38 -35.61 -24.97
C THR A 271 39.10 -34.75 -25.19
N GLY A 272 38.88 -33.63 -24.46
CA GLY A 272 37.71 -32.77 -24.63
C GLY A 272 37.98 -31.38 -25.23
N TYR A 273 39.20 -30.98 -25.39
CA TYR A 273 39.56 -29.57 -25.64
C TYR A 273 39.31 -29.03 -27.05
N LEU A 274 39.00 -29.87 -28.05
CA LEU A 274 38.73 -29.41 -29.43
C LEU A 274 37.28 -28.97 -29.62
N LEU A 275 36.35 -29.47 -28.84
CA LEU A 275 34.94 -29.03 -28.91
C LEU A 275 34.68 -27.76 -28.10
N THR A 276 35.29 -27.64 -26.93
CA THR A 276 35.14 -26.44 -26.05
C THR A 276 35.88 -25.22 -26.59
N ALA A 277 37.05 -25.42 -27.29
CA ALA A 277 37.73 -24.31 -27.96
C ALA A 277 36.93 -23.77 -29.15
N GLY A 278 36.21 -24.61 -29.86
CA GLY A 278 35.33 -24.18 -30.96
C GLY A 278 34.12 -23.37 -30.44
N ILE A 279 33.51 -23.80 -29.36
CA ILE A 279 32.39 -23.09 -28.73
C ILE A 279 32.89 -21.79 -28.11
N ALA A 280 34.05 -21.76 -27.45
CA ALA A 280 34.64 -20.55 -26.88
C ALA A 280 35.01 -19.53 -27.99
N LEU A 281 35.56 -19.98 -29.12
CA LEU A 281 35.88 -19.10 -30.26
C LEU A 281 34.59 -18.57 -30.95
N LEU A 282 33.54 -19.34 -31.01
CA LEU A 282 32.23 -18.87 -31.50
C LEU A 282 31.58 -17.88 -30.50
N PHE A 283 31.74 -18.12 -29.22
CA PHE A 283 31.23 -17.22 -28.18
C PHE A 283 32.02 -15.90 -28.11
N PHE A 284 33.36 -15.96 -28.18
CA PHE A 284 34.20 -14.76 -28.27
C PHE A 284 34.07 -14.04 -29.62
N GLY A 285 33.89 -14.75 -30.72
CA GLY A 285 33.58 -14.19 -32.03
C GLY A 285 32.22 -13.51 -32.03
N PHE A 286 31.24 -14.08 -31.37
CA PHE A 286 29.89 -13.51 -31.20
C PHE A 286 29.93 -12.24 -30.31
N ILE A 287 30.64 -12.25 -29.17
CA ILE A 287 30.85 -11.06 -28.33
C ILE A 287 31.62 -9.97 -29.06
N TYR A 288 32.67 -10.32 -29.84
CA TYR A 288 33.43 -9.36 -30.62
C TYR A 288 32.58 -8.77 -31.78
N PHE A 289 31.74 -9.59 -32.40
CA PHE A 289 30.82 -9.16 -33.44
C PHE A 289 29.69 -8.28 -32.88
N SER A 290 29.15 -8.61 -31.72
CA SER A 290 28.12 -7.78 -31.04
C SER A 290 28.66 -6.41 -30.62
N ASN A 291 29.91 -6.37 -30.14
CA ASN A 291 30.57 -5.09 -29.76
C ASN A 291 30.94 -4.23 -30.98
N THR A 292 31.21 -4.84 -32.14
CA THR A 292 31.58 -4.08 -33.33
C THR A 292 30.38 -3.64 -34.18
N THR A 293 29.24 -4.31 -34.03
CA THR A 293 28.01 -4.00 -34.80
C THR A 293 27.00 -3.18 -34.04
N GLY A 294 27.26 -2.84 -32.74
CA GLY A 294 26.33 -2.10 -31.90
C GLY A 294 25.06 -2.90 -31.53
N LEU A 295 25.02 -4.20 -31.84
CA LEU A 295 23.96 -5.12 -31.42
C LEU A 295 24.26 -5.62 -29.99
N ASN A 296 23.89 -4.85 -29.01
CA ASN A 296 23.86 -5.28 -27.58
C ASN A 296 22.76 -6.33 -27.40
N LEU A 297 23.05 -7.59 -27.69
CA LEU A 297 22.17 -8.74 -27.42
C LEU A 297 22.20 -9.19 -25.94
N LEU A 298 23.11 -8.63 -25.16
CA LEU A 298 23.15 -8.70 -23.69
C LEU A 298 22.98 -7.26 -23.19
N GLY A 299 21.78 -6.70 -23.33
CA GLY A 299 21.45 -5.41 -22.75
C GLY A 299 21.68 -5.45 -21.25
N SER A 300 22.03 -4.31 -20.65
CA SER A 300 22.20 -4.10 -19.20
C SER A 300 21.00 -4.53 -18.36
N GLY A 301 19.90 -4.92 -18.98
CA GLY A 301 18.62 -5.21 -18.33
C GLY A 301 17.88 -3.97 -17.84
N VAL A 302 18.47 -2.79 -18.00
CA VAL A 302 17.84 -1.50 -17.68
C VAL A 302 16.93 -1.12 -18.85
N PRO A 303 15.64 -0.83 -18.60
CA PRO A 303 14.69 -0.44 -19.64
C PRO A 303 15.08 0.89 -20.29
N GLU A 304 14.66 1.11 -21.54
CA GLU A 304 14.90 2.35 -22.28
C GLU A 304 14.25 3.54 -21.60
N LYS A 305 12.97 3.39 -21.22
CA LYS A 305 12.26 4.35 -20.37
C LYS A 305 12.51 4.02 -18.90
N LYS A 306 12.96 5.01 -18.15
CA LYS A 306 13.40 4.88 -16.75
C LYS A 306 12.50 5.68 -15.82
N PHE A 307 11.55 5.02 -15.22
CA PHE A 307 10.63 5.61 -14.23
C PHE A 307 11.08 5.15 -12.86
N LEU A 308 11.70 6.06 -12.10
CA LEU A 308 12.50 5.74 -10.93
C LEU A 308 11.81 6.16 -9.62
N ALA A 309 11.87 5.29 -8.61
CA ALA A 309 11.62 5.64 -7.22
C ALA A 309 12.91 5.50 -6.41
N VAL A 310 13.26 6.51 -5.63
CA VAL A 310 14.30 6.42 -4.60
C VAL A 310 13.61 6.06 -3.29
N LEU A 311 13.90 4.87 -2.76
CA LEU A 311 13.27 4.36 -1.55
C LEU A 311 14.04 4.83 -0.29
N PRO A 312 13.38 4.81 0.88
CA PRO A 312 14.03 5.12 2.15
C PRO A 312 15.29 4.29 2.37
N ILE A 313 16.35 4.93 2.91
CA ILE A 313 17.64 4.28 3.16
C ILE A 313 17.55 3.41 4.41
N GLU A 314 17.91 2.14 4.32
CA GLU A 314 17.99 1.22 5.45
C GLU A 314 19.30 1.42 6.25
N ILE A 315 19.21 1.33 7.58
CA ILE A 315 20.37 1.50 8.46
C ILE A 315 20.87 0.13 8.91
N ILE A 316 22.14 -0.16 8.63
CA ILE A 316 22.80 -1.37 9.11
C ILE A 316 23.56 -1.06 10.39
N GLY A 317 23.14 -1.66 11.52
CA GLY A 317 23.69 -1.39 12.84
C GLY A 317 23.00 -0.24 13.55
N GLY A 318 22.72 -0.38 14.84
CA GLY A 318 21.87 0.51 15.63
C GLY A 318 22.47 1.89 15.97
N ASN A 319 22.76 2.74 15.00
CA ASN A 319 23.20 4.12 15.22
C ASN A 319 22.02 5.08 15.01
N SER A 320 21.51 5.67 16.10
CA SER A 320 20.38 6.62 16.08
C SER A 320 20.68 7.90 15.27
N ASP A 321 21.94 8.34 15.22
CA ASP A 321 22.32 9.56 14.51
C ASP A 321 22.17 9.40 12.98
N LEU A 322 22.45 8.19 12.47
CA LEU A 322 22.24 7.87 11.06
C LEU A 322 20.77 7.85 10.66
N GLN A 323 19.83 7.62 11.60
CA GLN A 323 18.41 7.53 11.27
C GLN A 323 17.87 8.83 10.68
N THR A 324 18.18 9.94 11.31
CA THR A 324 17.74 11.25 10.82
C THR A 324 18.43 11.61 9.50
N ILE A 325 19.76 11.39 9.43
CA ILE A 325 20.53 11.71 8.21
C ILE A 325 20.10 10.85 7.01
N SER A 326 19.79 9.56 7.22
CA SER A 326 19.37 8.65 6.14
C SER A 326 18.08 9.12 5.45
N VAL A 327 17.14 9.68 6.22
CA VAL A 327 15.91 10.26 5.67
C VAL A 327 16.20 11.49 4.81
N GLY A 328 16.99 12.43 5.33
CA GLY A 328 17.39 13.64 4.59
C GLY A 328 18.22 13.32 3.34
N LEU A 329 19.10 12.30 3.42
CA LEU A 329 19.93 11.88 2.31
C LEU A 329 19.11 11.21 1.20
N ALA A 330 18.11 10.37 1.53
CA ALA A 330 17.21 9.78 0.54
C ALA A 330 16.45 10.86 -0.23
N GLU A 331 16.05 11.92 0.46
CA GLU A 331 15.40 13.06 -0.16
C GLU A 331 16.35 13.87 -1.04
N ALA A 332 17.58 14.11 -0.57
CA ALA A 332 18.60 14.78 -1.36
C ALA A 332 18.93 13.99 -2.64
N PHE A 333 19.01 12.68 -2.58
CA PHE A 333 19.16 11.83 -3.77
C PHE A 333 17.99 12.00 -4.75
N SER A 334 16.75 11.90 -4.28
CA SER A 334 15.57 12.08 -5.12
C SER A 334 15.55 13.46 -5.77
N TYR A 335 15.87 14.51 -4.99
CA TYR A 335 15.94 15.88 -5.46
C TYR A 335 17.00 16.03 -6.56
N ARG A 336 18.25 15.61 -6.30
CA ARG A 336 19.35 15.73 -7.26
C ARG A 336 19.10 14.96 -8.55
N LEU A 337 18.52 13.77 -8.43
CA LEU A 337 18.14 12.97 -9.59
C LEU A 337 17.03 13.65 -10.40
N SER A 338 16.06 14.31 -9.76
CA SER A 338 15.00 15.04 -10.47
C SER A 338 15.51 16.29 -11.20
N GLU A 339 16.54 16.97 -10.70
CA GLU A 339 17.17 18.09 -11.42
C GLU A 339 17.81 17.67 -12.76
N LEU A 340 18.14 16.39 -12.89
CA LEU A 340 18.76 15.83 -14.09
C LEU A 340 17.75 15.38 -15.16
N GLU A 341 16.45 15.39 -14.85
CA GLU A 341 15.39 15.03 -15.79
C GLU A 341 15.41 15.91 -17.05
N LYS A 342 15.80 17.16 -16.93
CA LYS A 342 15.92 18.10 -18.05
C LYS A 342 16.95 17.68 -19.13
N PHE A 343 17.85 16.75 -18.80
CA PHE A 343 18.90 16.30 -19.70
C PHE A 343 18.58 14.96 -20.40
N GLU A 344 17.52 14.25 -19.99
CA GLU A 344 17.19 12.91 -20.48
C GLU A 344 15.67 12.72 -20.55
N ASP A 345 15.08 12.76 -21.73
CA ASP A 345 13.62 12.69 -21.93
C ASP A 345 13.00 11.32 -21.56
N SER A 346 13.81 10.28 -21.49
CA SER A 346 13.33 8.91 -21.15
C SER A 346 13.43 8.59 -19.66
N TYR A 347 13.71 9.58 -18.83
CA TYR A 347 14.01 9.42 -17.42
C TYR A 347 13.17 10.38 -16.58
N TRP A 348 12.54 9.88 -15.51
CA TRP A 348 11.90 10.70 -14.48
C TRP A 348 11.94 10.01 -13.11
N VAL A 349 11.89 10.81 -12.06
CA VAL A 349 11.98 10.38 -10.66
C VAL A 349 10.69 10.71 -9.93
N THR A 350 10.15 9.76 -9.18
CA THR A 350 9.03 10.04 -8.28
C THR A 350 9.51 10.96 -7.15
N PRO A 351 8.83 12.08 -6.89
CA PRO A 351 9.20 12.97 -5.80
C PRO A 351 9.23 12.25 -4.44
N ALA A 352 10.25 12.50 -3.63
CA ALA A 352 10.39 11.88 -2.31
C ALA A 352 9.17 12.13 -1.40
N GLY A 353 8.54 13.30 -1.54
CA GLY A 353 7.30 13.64 -0.84
C GLY A 353 6.15 12.69 -1.15
N GLU A 354 6.01 12.22 -2.39
CA GLU A 354 4.98 11.24 -2.78
C GLU A 354 5.30 9.85 -2.23
N ILE A 355 6.56 9.42 -2.33
CA ILE A 355 7.05 8.14 -1.76
C ILE A 355 6.67 8.05 -0.28
N ARG A 356 6.80 9.15 0.43
CA ARG A 356 6.50 9.22 1.86
C ARG A 356 5.00 9.32 2.15
N LYS A 357 4.27 10.21 1.47
CA LYS A 357 2.82 10.39 1.64
C LYS A 357 2.09 9.05 1.53
N GLU A 358 2.52 8.21 0.59
CA GLU A 358 1.99 6.87 0.36
C GLU A 358 2.69 5.79 1.20
N ASN A 359 3.62 6.17 2.10
CA ASN A 359 4.39 5.27 2.98
C ASN A 359 5.05 4.10 2.21
N ILE A 360 5.64 4.42 1.06
CA ILE A 360 6.28 3.44 0.18
C ILE A 360 7.62 2.98 0.78
N LYS A 361 7.76 1.67 0.95
CA LYS A 361 8.97 1.03 1.53
C LYS A 361 9.61 -0.02 0.62
N SER A 362 8.97 -0.35 -0.50
CA SER A 362 9.48 -1.38 -1.40
C SER A 362 9.27 -1.01 -2.87
N ALA A 363 10.09 -1.60 -3.76
CA ALA A 363 9.97 -1.46 -5.20
C ALA A 363 8.59 -1.89 -5.71
N THR A 364 8.02 -2.97 -5.13
CA THR A 364 6.67 -3.44 -5.45
C THR A 364 5.60 -2.41 -5.14
N GLN A 365 5.70 -1.73 -3.98
CA GLN A 365 4.75 -0.68 -3.63
C GLN A 365 4.88 0.53 -4.56
N ALA A 366 6.12 0.95 -4.86
CA ALA A 366 6.38 2.04 -5.79
C ALA A 366 5.82 1.75 -7.19
N ASN A 367 6.04 0.55 -7.71
CA ASN A 367 5.46 0.10 -8.98
C ASN A 367 3.92 0.11 -8.93
N LYS A 368 3.34 -0.44 -7.85
CA LYS A 368 1.88 -0.54 -7.69
C LYS A 368 1.20 0.84 -7.69
N ILE A 369 1.76 1.80 -6.98
CA ILE A 369 1.12 3.10 -6.73
C ILE A 369 1.47 4.10 -7.83
N PHE A 370 2.73 4.15 -8.25
CA PHE A 370 3.24 5.17 -9.17
C PHE A 370 3.53 4.67 -10.58
N GLY A 371 3.48 3.35 -10.82
CA GLY A 371 3.80 2.77 -12.13
C GLY A 371 5.30 2.84 -12.48
N VAL A 372 6.19 3.00 -11.49
CA VAL A 372 7.63 3.02 -11.74
C VAL A 372 8.12 1.64 -12.14
N ASN A 373 9.03 1.58 -13.09
CA ASN A 373 9.64 0.32 -13.53
C ASN A 373 11.02 0.06 -12.89
N LEU A 374 11.60 1.07 -12.22
CA LEU A 374 12.87 0.98 -11.51
C LEU A 374 12.76 1.54 -10.10
N ALA A 375 13.51 0.97 -9.17
CA ALA A 375 13.67 1.49 -7.82
C ALA A 375 15.14 1.47 -7.40
N ILE A 376 15.59 2.52 -6.71
CA ILE A 376 16.84 2.50 -5.95
C ILE A 376 16.50 2.13 -4.51
N THR A 377 17.01 0.99 -4.07
CA THR A 377 17.10 0.63 -2.66
C THR A 377 18.51 0.93 -2.16
N SER A 378 18.62 1.33 -0.91
CA SER A 378 19.92 1.69 -0.37
C SER A 378 20.04 1.36 1.10
N SER A 379 21.26 1.04 1.54
CA SER A 379 21.56 0.84 2.95
C SER A 379 22.82 1.58 3.35
N ILE A 380 22.83 2.11 4.60
CA ILE A 380 23.94 2.90 5.14
C ILE A 380 24.48 2.27 6.43
N GLN A 381 25.80 2.27 6.59
CA GLN A 381 26.47 1.72 7.76
C GLN A 381 27.64 2.59 8.21
N ALA A 382 27.73 2.92 9.50
CA ALA A 382 28.92 3.50 10.09
C ALA A 382 29.97 2.43 10.37
N LEU A 383 31.22 2.67 9.96
CA LEU A 383 32.37 1.77 10.11
C LEU A 383 33.57 2.57 10.68
N GLY A 384 33.55 2.82 11.98
CA GLY A 384 34.55 3.68 12.62
C GLY A 384 34.57 5.10 12.04
N ASP A 385 35.67 5.53 11.44
CA ASP A 385 35.84 6.87 10.82
C ASP A 385 35.33 6.92 9.36
N SER A 386 34.58 5.92 8.93
CA SER A 386 34.05 5.84 7.56
C SER A 386 32.57 5.51 7.56
N THR A 387 31.86 5.98 6.54
CA THR A 387 30.47 5.63 6.25
C THR A 387 30.40 4.85 4.95
N ARG A 388 29.74 3.69 4.98
CA ARG A 388 29.48 2.85 3.83
C ARG A 388 28.05 3.03 3.36
N LEU A 389 27.85 3.31 2.08
CA LEU A 389 26.57 3.32 1.39
C LEU A 389 26.56 2.21 0.36
N ILE A 390 25.53 1.39 0.38
CA ILE A 390 25.26 0.37 -0.63
C ILE A 390 24.02 0.85 -1.39
N LEU A 391 24.12 0.86 -2.72
CA LEU A 391 23.05 1.23 -3.64
C LEU A 391 22.72 0.03 -4.50
N GLU A 392 21.45 -0.24 -4.69
CA GLU A 392 20.96 -1.31 -5.53
C GLU A 392 19.88 -0.80 -6.46
N LEU A 393 20.05 -1.07 -7.75
CA LEU A 393 19.02 -0.83 -8.76
C LEU A 393 18.16 -2.07 -8.89
N VAL A 394 16.88 -1.91 -8.70
CA VAL A 394 15.88 -2.99 -8.73
C VAL A 394 14.90 -2.75 -9.87
N ASP A 395 14.68 -3.75 -10.70
CA ASP A 395 13.57 -3.83 -11.63
C ASP A 395 12.28 -3.98 -10.81
N ALA A 396 11.46 -2.94 -10.81
CA ALA A 396 10.27 -2.88 -9.95
C ALA A 396 9.08 -3.71 -10.50
N ASP A 397 9.14 -4.12 -11.77
CA ASP A 397 8.14 -5.01 -12.37
C ASP A 397 8.37 -6.47 -11.97
N ASN A 398 9.66 -6.91 -12.01
CA ASN A 398 10.05 -8.30 -11.81
C ASN A 398 10.73 -8.55 -10.45
N ILE A 399 10.90 -7.51 -9.63
CA ILE A 399 11.58 -7.56 -8.32
C ILE A 399 12.99 -8.16 -8.44
N ARG A 400 13.65 -7.86 -9.53
CA ARG A 400 15.00 -8.36 -9.82
C ARG A 400 16.03 -7.28 -9.60
N ARG A 401 17.07 -7.58 -8.82
CA ARG A 401 18.24 -6.71 -8.68
C ARG A 401 18.99 -6.68 -10.01
N LEU A 402 19.18 -5.49 -10.57
CA LEU A 402 19.89 -5.27 -11.83
C LEU A 402 21.37 -5.00 -11.59
N GLU A 403 21.67 -4.14 -10.60
CA GLU A 403 23.03 -3.73 -10.29
C GLU A 403 23.18 -3.37 -8.83
N THR A 404 24.39 -3.50 -8.27
CA THR A 404 24.74 -3.11 -6.92
C THR A 404 26.07 -2.36 -6.93
N THR A 405 26.12 -1.23 -6.23
CA THR A 405 27.33 -0.43 -6.06
C THR A 405 27.56 -0.08 -4.60
N GLN A 406 28.81 -0.11 -4.16
CA GLN A 406 29.19 0.25 -2.82
C GLN A 406 30.11 1.47 -2.82
N LEU A 407 29.82 2.44 -1.96
CA LEU A 407 30.59 3.64 -1.74
C LEU A 407 31.12 3.70 -0.32
N MET A 408 32.33 4.26 -0.15
CA MET A 408 32.94 4.53 1.15
C MET A 408 33.38 6.00 1.16
N VAL A 409 32.98 6.73 2.19
CA VAL A 409 33.42 8.10 2.45
C VAL A 409 33.88 8.24 3.90
N SER A 410 34.61 9.31 4.21
CA SER A 410 34.93 9.65 5.61
C SER A 410 33.63 9.95 6.36
N SER A 411 33.58 9.60 7.65
CA SER A 411 32.44 9.97 8.49
C SER A 411 32.17 11.47 8.40
N ASN A 412 30.89 11.84 8.27
CA ASN A 412 30.41 13.22 8.17
C ASN A 412 30.69 13.96 6.85
N ASP A 413 31.28 13.34 5.83
CA ASP A 413 31.35 13.95 4.49
C ASP A 413 30.10 13.61 3.66
N TRP A 414 28.95 14.06 4.15
CA TRP A 414 27.65 13.76 3.56
C TRP A 414 27.48 14.35 2.17
N ALA A 415 28.06 15.51 1.89
CA ALA A 415 28.01 16.14 0.57
C ALA A 415 28.76 15.32 -0.49
N SER A 416 29.93 14.74 -0.13
CA SER A 416 30.64 13.83 -1.02
C SER A 416 29.89 12.50 -1.18
N LEU A 417 29.23 12.01 -0.12
CA LEU A 417 28.43 10.79 -0.19
C LEU A 417 27.24 10.97 -1.15
N GLU A 418 26.55 12.11 -1.06
CA GLU A 418 25.45 12.47 -1.98
C GLU A 418 25.95 12.54 -3.43
N ALA A 419 26.96 13.36 -3.70
CA ALA A 419 27.44 13.56 -5.06
C ALA A 419 27.96 12.26 -5.71
N ASN A 420 28.70 11.43 -4.93
CA ASN A 420 29.16 10.13 -5.42
C ASN A 420 28.03 9.13 -5.54
N GLY A 421 27.02 9.18 -4.65
CA GLY A 421 25.83 8.38 -4.69
C GLY A 421 25.03 8.63 -5.98
N VAL A 422 24.75 9.90 -6.29
CA VAL A 422 24.03 10.28 -7.52
C VAL A 422 24.83 9.85 -8.76
N LYS A 423 26.15 10.05 -8.79
CA LYS A 423 27.00 9.58 -9.92
C LYS A 423 26.91 8.06 -10.08
N ALA A 424 26.95 7.31 -8.99
CA ALA A 424 26.81 5.86 -9.03
C ALA A 424 25.42 5.44 -9.54
N MET A 425 24.34 6.07 -9.07
CA MET A 425 22.98 5.82 -9.52
C MET A 425 22.80 6.08 -11.02
N LEU A 426 23.36 7.18 -11.54
CA LEU A 426 23.35 7.48 -12.98
C LEU A 426 24.10 6.43 -13.79
N GLY A 427 25.25 5.95 -13.27
CA GLY A 427 25.97 4.83 -13.89
C GLY A 427 25.14 3.55 -13.95
N MET A 428 24.47 3.20 -12.83
CA MET A 428 23.57 2.04 -12.75
C MET A 428 22.35 2.17 -13.69
N LEU A 429 21.91 3.40 -13.96
CA LEU A 429 20.81 3.70 -14.89
C LEU A 429 21.27 3.79 -16.35
N ASP A 430 22.54 3.55 -16.62
CA ASP A 430 23.12 3.67 -17.97
C ASP A 430 22.96 5.09 -18.58
N ILE A 431 23.00 6.12 -17.72
CA ILE A 431 22.91 7.53 -18.11
C ILE A 431 24.33 8.08 -18.23
N GLN A 432 24.68 8.60 -19.41
CA GLN A 432 26.01 9.11 -19.67
C GLN A 432 26.26 10.45 -18.99
N LEU A 433 27.33 10.53 -18.22
CA LEU A 433 27.79 11.78 -17.57
C LEU A 433 28.45 12.69 -18.60
N ASN A 434 27.68 13.60 -19.20
CA ASN A 434 28.23 14.66 -20.05
C ASN A 434 28.88 15.78 -19.20
N ALA A 435 29.50 16.77 -19.85
CA ALA A 435 30.20 17.87 -19.18
C ALA A 435 29.24 18.72 -18.32
N GLU A 436 28.03 18.93 -18.78
CA GLU A 436 27.00 19.73 -18.12
C GLU A 436 26.45 19.06 -16.85
N ILE A 437 26.09 17.75 -16.96
CA ILE A 437 25.69 16.92 -15.80
C ILE A 437 26.83 16.90 -14.77
N ASN A 438 28.09 16.68 -15.19
CA ASN A 438 29.22 16.68 -14.28
C ASN A 438 29.46 18.04 -13.62
N GLN A 439 29.24 19.14 -14.33
CA GLN A 439 29.33 20.47 -13.75
C GLN A 439 28.26 20.68 -12.69
N ASN A 440 27.02 20.34 -12.98
CA ASN A 440 25.90 20.43 -12.03
C ASN A 440 26.17 19.59 -10.77
N LEU A 441 26.58 18.33 -10.91
CA LEU A 441 26.85 17.44 -9.78
C LEU A 441 28.05 17.88 -8.91
N ASN A 442 29.00 18.61 -9.47
CA ASN A 442 30.17 19.11 -8.72
C ASN A 442 29.92 20.49 -8.11
N GLN A 443 28.86 21.17 -8.47
CA GLN A 443 28.45 22.43 -7.88
C GLN A 443 27.89 22.16 -6.48
N ARG A 444 28.64 22.57 -5.46
CA ARG A 444 28.22 22.43 -4.05
C ARG A 444 27.57 23.75 -3.63
N ASP A 445 26.36 23.62 -3.04
CA ASP A 445 25.63 24.80 -2.51
C ASP A 445 26.26 25.31 -1.21
N THR A 446 27.00 24.48 -0.49
CA THR A 446 27.82 24.86 0.67
C THR A 446 29.14 24.11 0.68
N SER A 447 30.20 24.76 1.14
CA SER A 447 31.50 24.13 1.43
C SER A 447 31.64 23.69 2.90
N ASN A 448 30.67 24.06 3.74
CA ASN A 448 30.65 23.77 5.16
C ASN A 448 29.96 22.41 5.46
N PRO A 449 30.72 21.36 5.88
CA PRO A 449 30.11 20.03 6.11
C PRO A 449 29.08 20.02 7.25
N GLU A 450 29.27 20.87 8.28
CA GLU A 450 28.35 20.96 9.41
C GLU A 450 27.03 21.64 9.00
N ALA A 451 27.10 22.69 8.18
CA ALA A 451 25.91 23.32 7.60
C ALA A 451 25.10 22.31 6.76
N TYR A 452 25.80 21.49 5.96
CA TYR A 452 25.15 20.48 5.15
C TYR A 452 24.50 19.36 5.98
N GLU A 453 25.17 18.92 7.05
CA GLU A 453 24.59 17.94 7.97
C GLU A 453 23.31 18.47 8.64
N LEU A 454 23.34 19.71 9.14
CA LEU A 454 22.17 20.36 9.73
C LEU A 454 21.02 20.49 8.72
N TYR A 455 21.33 20.82 7.48
CA TYR A 455 20.36 20.85 6.38
C TYR A 455 19.70 19.47 6.18
N LEU A 456 20.47 18.38 6.11
CA LEU A 456 19.91 17.03 5.96
C LEU A 456 19.03 16.65 7.15
N ARG A 457 19.40 17.03 8.36
CA ARG A 457 18.58 16.83 9.57
C ARG A 457 17.30 17.67 9.52
N GLY A 458 17.35 18.89 9.03
CA GLY A 458 16.18 19.73 8.78
C GLY A 458 15.24 19.13 7.75
N ARG A 459 15.79 18.64 6.62
CA ARG A 459 15.01 17.90 5.62
C ARG A 459 14.32 16.68 6.23
N ALA A 460 15.02 15.92 7.06
CA ALA A 460 14.45 14.76 7.76
C ALA A 460 13.32 15.16 8.73
N ALA A 461 13.49 16.25 9.48
CA ALA A 461 12.46 16.73 10.39
C ALA A 461 11.18 17.15 9.68
N LEU A 462 11.27 17.77 8.50
CA LEU A 462 10.13 18.02 7.61
C LEU A 462 9.40 16.73 7.21
N GLN A 463 10.06 15.59 7.32
CA GLN A 463 9.62 14.33 6.76
C GLN A 463 9.05 13.35 7.81
N MET A 464 9.65 13.34 9.00
CA MET A 464 9.35 12.27 9.97
C MET A 464 8.01 12.44 10.69
N PHE A 465 7.53 13.68 10.86
CA PHE A 465 6.28 13.97 11.58
C PHE A 465 5.55 15.17 10.97
N SER A 466 4.23 15.05 10.79
CA SER A 466 3.36 16.12 10.30
C SER A 466 2.83 16.98 11.46
N THR A 467 3.62 17.20 12.51
CA THR A 467 3.21 17.99 13.68
C THR A 467 3.92 19.33 13.71
N SER A 468 3.25 20.37 14.22
CA SER A 468 3.84 21.71 14.39
C SER A 468 5.19 21.65 15.10
N ASP A 469 5.35 20.78 16.12
CA ASP A 469 6.61 20.63 16.85
C ASP A 469 7.76 20.15 15.95
N SER A 470 7.51 19.19 15.04
CA SER A 470 8.54 18.71 14.12
C SER A 470 8.87 19.70 13.02
N LEU A 471 7.88 20.49 12.58
CA LEU A 471 8.10 21.58 11.64
C LEU A 471 8.92 22.70 12.27
N MET A 472 8.68 23.04 13.55
CA MET A 472 9.51 23.99 14.30
C MET A 472 10.94 23.48 14.50
N GLN A 473 11.12 22.18 14.75
CA GLN A 473 12.46 21.58 14.77
C GLN A 473 13.18 21.68 13.43
N ALA A 474 12.47 21.54 12.31
CA ALA A 474 13.04 21.75 10.99
C ALA A 474 13.50 23.19 10.79
N VAL A 475 12.69 24.18 11.20
CA VAL A 475 13.04 25.60 11.18
C VAL A 475 14.34 25.85 11.96
N ASP A 476 14.43 25.38 13.22
CA ASP A 476 15.62 25.54 14.05
C ASP A 476 16.88 24.94 13.41
N LEU A 477 16.79 23.76 12.82
CA LEU A 477 17.89 23.10 12.13
C LEU A 477 18.34 23.85 10.87
N PHE A 478 17.42 24.40 10.08
CA PHE A 478 17.77 25.22 8.93
C PHE A 478 18.37 26.55 9.35
N GLU A 479 17.88 27.22 10.41
CA GLU A 479 18.45 28.41 10.95
C GLU A 479 19.88 28.18 11.48
N GLN A 480 20.13 27.08 12.18
CA GLN A 480 21.48 26.68 12.60
C GLN A 480 22.39 26.44 11.38
N SER A 481 21.89 25.77 10.34
CA SER A 481 22.62 25.54 9.08
C SER A 481 23.04 26.88 8.43
N LEU A 482 22.10 27.83 8.35
CA LEU A 482 22.32 29.16 7.78
C LEU A 482 23.21 30.04 8.67
N ALA A 483 23.26 29.81 9.98
CA ALA A 483 24.22 30.46 10.87
C ALA A 483 25.66 29.99 10.59
N MET A 484 25.85 28.73 10.12
CA MET A 484 27.17 28.18 9.75
C MET A 484 27.58 28.62 8.32
N ASP A 485 26.62 28.78 7.42
CA ASP A 485 26.84 29.25 6.04
C ASP A 485 25.68 30.15 5.58
N PRO A 486 25.81 31.49 5.70
CA PRO A 486 24.78 32.46 5.33
C PRO A 486 24.46 32.53 3.83
N ASP A 487 25.24 31.94 2.97
CA ASP A 487 25.02 31.89 1.53
C ASP A 487 24.53 30.51 1.04
N PHE A 488 24.15 29.65 1.96
CA PHE A 488 23.66 28.32 1.65
C PHE A 488 22.22 28.38 1.12
N THR A 489 22.07 28.33 -0.20
CA THR A 489 20.80 28.51 -0.91
C THR A 489 19.74 27.44 -0.56
N LEU A 490 20.14 26.17 -0.51
CA LEU A 490 19.22 25.07 -0.15
C LEU A 490 18.74 25.16 1.31
N GLY A 491 19.56 25.74 2.20
CA GLY A 491 19.14 26.03 3.58
C GLY A 491 17.96 27.00 3.62
N TYR A 492 18.00 28.07 2.84
CA TYR A 492 16.87 29.00 2.72
C TYR A 492 15.66 28.38 2.04
N SER A 493 15.85 27.55 1.03
CA SER A 493 14.76 26.79 0.40
C SER A 493 14.04 25.87 1.40
N GLY A 494 14.81 25.13 2.20
CA GLY A 494 14.28 24.27 3.25
C GLY A 494 13.53 25.05 4.34
N LEU A 495 14.10 26.20 4.75
CA LEU A 495 13.48 27.10 5.72
C LEU A 495 12.13 27.65 5.22
N GLY A 496 12.09 28.07 3.96
CA GLY A 496 10.85 28.53 3.32
C GLY A 496 9.78 27.46 3.24
N GLU A 497 10.16 26.21 2.90
CA GLU A 497 9.25 25.08 2.91
C GLU A 497 8.73 24.77 4.33
N ALA A 498 9.60 24.85 5.34
CA ALA A 498 9.21 24.61 6.74
C ALA A 498 8.16 25.61 7.22
N TYR A 499 8.37 26.90 6.97
CA TYR A 499 7.41 27.94 7.32
C TYR A 499 6.10 27.83 6.55
N TRP A 500 6.14 27.46 5.26
CA TRP A 500 4.94 27.22 4.48
C TRP A 500 4.09 26.09 5.06
N ARG A 501 4.70 24.97 5.43
CA ARG A 501 3.99 23.86 6.07
C ARG A 501 3.45 24.21 7.46
N LEU A 502 4.17 25.06 8.22
CA LEU A 502 3.64 25.58 9.49
C LEU A 502 2.37 26.40 9.27
N TYR A 503 2.33 27.23 8.22
CA TYR A 503 1.11 27.94 7.86
C TYR A 503 -0.01 26.98 7.47
N GLU A 504 0.25 25.96 6.69
CA GLU A 504 -0.75 24.95 6.31
C GLU A 504 -1.33 24.20 7.53
N ASP A 505 -0.50 23.97 8.56
CA ASP A 505 -0.89 23.26 9.78
C ASP A 505 -1.61 24.18 10.80
N THR A 506 -1.13 25.41 10.99
CA THR A 506 -1.60 26.30 12.06
C THR A 506 -2.57 27.40 11.60
N GLY A 507 -2.51 27.78 10.32
CA GLY A 507 -3.22 28.96 9.77
C GLY A 507 -2.63 30.32 10.19
N GLU A 508 -1.46 30.35 10.87
CA GLU A 508 -0.84 31.58 11.35
C GLU A 508 -0.20 32.38 10.20
N ALA A 509 -0.74 33.53 9.85
CA ALA A 509 -0.30 34.38 8.74
C ALA A 509 1.18 34.82 8.82
N ALA A 510 1.76 34.91 10.02
CA ALA A 510 3.16 35.27 10.21
C ALA A 510 4.11 34.29 9.49
N TYR A 511 3.77 33.03 9.39
CA TYR A 511 4.61 32.04 8.69
C TYR A 511 4.63 32.23 7.17
N VAL A 512 3.60 32.86 6.59
CA VAL A 512 3.58 33.22 5.15
C VAL A 512 4.69 34.19 4.83
N ASP A 513 4.80 35.28 5.62
CA ASP A 513 5.85 36.29 5.42
C ASP A 513 7.26 35.71 5.63
N GLN A 514 7.42 34.80 6.62
CA GLN A 514 8.70 34.15 6.89
C GLN A 514 9.07 33.19 5.75
N ALA A 515 8.12 32.43 5.23
CA ALA A 515 8.33 31.55 4.07
C ALA A 515 8.73 32.36 2.83
N GLU A 516 8.01 33.47 2.54
CA GLU A 516 8.29 34.33 1.39
C GLU A 516 9.68 34.97 1.48
N ASN A 517 10.05 35.46 2.66
CA ASN A 517 11.38 36.07 2.89
C ASN A 517 12.50 35.03 2.66
N ALA A 518 12.37 33.83 3.18
CA ALA A 518 13.35 32.78 3.01
C ALA A 518 13.48 32.36 1.53
N LEU A 519 12.37 32.14 0.83
CA LEU A 519 12.37 31.74 -0.58
C LEU A 519 12.95 32.89 -1.48
N ASN A 520 12.61 34.15 -1.21
CA ASN A 520 13.18 35.27 -1.91
C ASN A 520 14.68 35.38 -1.69
N ARG A 521 15.16 35.12 -0.45
CA ARG A 521 16.61 35.11 -0.17
C ARG A 521 17.30 33.98 -0.93
N ALA A 522 16.70 32.81 -1.04
CA ALA A 522 17.22 31.72 -1.88
C ALA A 522 17.36 32.16 -3.36
N LEU A 523 16.33 32.85 -3.90
CA LEU A 523 16.34 33.36 -5.29
C LEU A 523 17.31 34.51 -5.51
N GLU A 524 17.59 35.35 -4.50
CA GLU A 524 18.66 36.36 -4.57
C GLU A 524 20.04 35.71 -4.70
N LEU A 525 20.27 34.57 -4.03
CA LEU A 525 21.53 33.82 -4.09
C LEU A 525 21.67 33.04 -5.40
N ASN A 526 20.57 32.45 -5.85
CA ASN A 526 20.51 31.71 -7.12
C ASN A 526 19.12 31.84 -7.76
N SER A 527 18.98 32.74 -8.74
CA SER A 527 17.72 33.02 -9.43
C SER A 527 17.23 31.87 -10.37
N GLU A 528 18.14 30.92 -10.71
CA GLU A 528 17.84 29.82 -11.66
C GLU A 528 17.30 28.57 -10.98
N LEU A 529 17.03 28.62 -9.67
CA LEU A 529 16.46 27.50 -8.94
C LEU A 529 14.94 27.36 -9.21
N VAL A 530 14.61 26.56 -10.22
CA VAL A 530 13.21 26.32 -10.64
C VAL A 530 12.34 25.79 -9.52
N GLN A 531 12.90 24.95 -8.64
CA GLN A 531 12.18 24.38 -7.50
C GLN A 531 11.81 25.45 -6.46
N VAL A 532 12.70 26.42 -6.20
CA VAL A 532 12.42 27.51 -5.26
C VAL A 532 11.36 28.44 -5.84
N GLN A 533 11.43 28.75 -7.13
CA GLN A 533 10.35 29.49 -7.81
C GLN A 533 9.03 28.73 -7.75
N THR A 534 9.06 27.42 -7.95
CA THR A 534 7.86 26.58 -7.84
C THR A 534 7.26 26.60 -6.43
N LEU A 535 8.10 26.50 -5.38
CA LEU A 535 7.64 26.62 -3.98
C LEU A 535 7.03 28.00 -3.70
N LEU A 536 7.66 29.07 -4.20
CA LEU A 536 7.11 30.43 -4.06
C LEU A 536 5.78 30.59 -4.80
N GLY A 537 5.65 29.99 -5.98
CA GLY A 537 4.39 29.93 -6.72
C GLY A 537 3.30 29.18 -5.95
N LEU A 538 3.63 28.05 -5.32
CA LEU A 538 2.71 27.28 -4.48
C LEU A 538 2.29 28.09 -3.23
N LEU A 539 3.23 28.79 -2.59
CA LEU A 539 2.94 29.69 -1.46
C LEU A 539 1.92 30.76 -1.88
N LYS A 540 2.13 31.42 -3.02
CA LYS A 540 1.20 32.45 -3.53
C LYS A 540 -0.15 31.86 -3.90
N SER A 541 -0.18 30.67 -4.50
CA SER A 541 -1.43 29.97 -4.81
C SER A 541 -2.21 29.59 -3.55
N GLY A 542 -1.53 29.04 -2.54
CA GLY A 542 -2.15 28.65 -1.27
C GLY A 542 -2.64 29.82 -0.41
N THR A 543 -2.11 31.04 -0.67
CA THR A 543 -2.60 32.29 -0.04
C THR A 543 -3.61 33.06 -0.88
N GLY A 544 -4.13 32.44 -1.98
CA GLY A 544 -5.16 33.04 -2.85
C GLY A 544 -4.62 34.09 -3.84
N ASN A 545 -3.30 34.29 -3.91
CA ASN A 545 -2.68 35.25 -4.84
C ASN A 545 -2.40 34.59 -6.19
N TYR A 546 -3.44 34.10 -6.85
CA TYR A 546 -3.34 33.27 -8.06
C TYR A 546 -2.69 33.99 -9.24
N ASP A 547 -2.86 35.30 -9.37
CA ASP A 547 -2.20 36.12 -10.43
C ASP A 547 -0.68 36.11 -10.27
N GLN A 548 -0.21 36.30 -9.04
CA GLN A 548 1.23 36.27 -8.75
C GLN A 548 1.78 34.85 -8.87
N ALA A 549 1.03 33.86 -8.40
CA ALA A 549 1.40 32.47 -8.54
C ALA A 549 1.62 32.09 -10.01
N ALA A 550 0.67 32.45 -10.89
CA ALA A 550 0.77 32.19 -12.33
C ALA A 550 2.01 32.83 -12.94
N LEU A 551 2.31 34.08 -12.57
CA LEU A 551 3.53 34.79 -13.06
C LEU A 551 4.80 34.07 -12.60
N ILE A 552 4.89 33.66 -11.34
CA ILE A 552 6.06 32.96 -10.79
C ILE A 552 6.25 31.60 -11.47
N PHE A 553 5.17 30.83 -11.66
CA PHE A 553 5.25 29.56 -12.40
C PHE A 553 5.70 29.78 -13.86
N MET A 554 5.24 30.84 -14.54
CA MET A 554 5.72 31.19 -15.88
C MET A 554 7.22 31.49 -15.87
N ASN A 555 7.73 32.25 -14.88
CA ASN A 555 9.16 32.49 -14.75
C ASN A 555 9.94 31.18 -14.54
N ALA A 556 9.44 30.27 -13.73
CA ALA A 556 10.03 28.94 -13.55
C ALA A 556 10.10 28.17 -14.88
N LEU A 557 9.05 28.29 -15.70
CA LEU A 557 8.95 27.64 -17.02
C LEU A 557 9.79 28.33 -18.12
N GLU A 558 10.20 29.57 -17.94
CA GLU A 558 11.21 30.19 -18.81
C GLU A 558 12.59 29.56 -18.62
N ILE A 559 12.90 29.07 -17.41
CA ILE A 559 14.17 28.39 -17.10
C ILE A 559 14.10 26.92 -17.49
N ASP A 560 13.03 26.22 -17.10
CA ASP A 560 12.78 24.82 -17.47
C ASP A 560 11.35 24.66 -18.04
N PRO A 561 11.17 24.71 -19.37
CA PRO A 561 9.85 24.61 -20.00
C PRO A 561 9.14 23.25 -19.78
N LYS A 562 9.87 22.22 -19.35
CA LYS A 562 9.33 20.89 -19.10
C LYS A 562 9.13 20.60 -17.60
N HIS A 563 9.34 21.58 -16.73
CA HIS A 563 9.19 21.40 -15.29
C HIS A 563 7.73 21.11 -14.90
N THR A 564 7.40 19.82 -14.82
CA THR A 564 6.02 19.36 -14.59
C THR A 564 5.36 19.94 -13.34
N PRO A 565 6.06 20.08 -12.16
CA PRO A 565 5.45 20.69 -11.00
C PRO A 565 5.02 22.16 -11.24
N ALA A 566 5.82 22.95 -11.99
CA ALA A 566 5.45 24.33 -12.33
C ALA A 566 4.28 24.39 -13.31
N LEU A 567 4.24 23.50 -14.33
CA LEU A 567 3.10 23.39 -15.26
C LEU A 567 1.81 23.06 -14.53
N ARG A 568 1.84 22.11 -13.60
CA ARG A 568 0.69 21.72 -12.78
C ARG A 568 0.25 22.84 -11.83
N GLY A 569 1.23 23.53 -11.21
CA GLY A 569 0.98 24.72 -10.37
C GLY A 569 0.33 25.85 -11.16
N LEU A 570 0.82 26.13 -12.37
CA LEU A 570 0.27 27.13 -13.28
C LEU A 570 -1.17 26.77 -13.69
N ALA A 571 -1.41 25.51 -14.04
CA ALA A 571 -2.74 25.03 -14.41
C ALA A 571 -3.73 25.22 -13.26
N LYS A 572 -3.35 24.82 -12.03
CA LYS A 572 -4.18 25.00 -10.83
C LYS A 572 -4.42 26.49 -10.54
N ALA A 573 -3.41 27.35 -10.69
CA ALA A 573 -3.60 28.79 -10.50
C ALA A 573 -4.60 29.39 -11.51
N TYR A 574 -4.62 28.90 -12.75
CA TYR A 574 -5.63 29.30 -13.74
C TYR A 574 -7.02 28.74 -13.43
N ASP A 575 -7.12 27.54 -12.87
CA ASP A 575 -8.40 26.97 -12.44
C ASP A 575 -9.04 27.82 -11.34
N GLU A 576 -8.27 28.19 -10.35
CA GLU A 576 -8.73 29.03 -9.24
C GLU A 576 -9.12 30.47 -9.67
N GLN A 577 -8.55 30.92 -10.79
CA GLN A 577 -8.95 32.20 -11.46
C GLN A 577 -10.19 32.04 -12.34
N GLY A 578 -10.69 30.81 -12.54
CA GLY A 578 -11.77 30.52 -13.49
C GLY A 578 -11.36 30.60 -14.97
N ILE A 579 -10.05 30.56 -15.27
CA ILE A 579 -9.53 30.63 -16.64
C ILE A 579 -9.35 29.20 -17.20
N THR A 580 -10.46 28.49 -17.30
CA THR A 580 -10.57 27.07 -17.65
C THR A 580 -9.77 26.67 -18.89
N GLN A 581 -9.76 27.50 -19.95
CA GLN A 581 -9.04 27.17 -21.18
C GLN A 581 -7.53 27.14 -20.96
N LYS A 582 -6.95 28.12 -20.26
CA LYS A 582 -5.50 28.17 -19.97
C LYS A 582 -5.09 27.05 -19.01
N ALA A 583 -5.95 26.73 -18.02
CA ALA A 583 -5.73 25.61 -17.13
C ALA A 583 -5.61 24.30 -17.93
N ASN A 584 -6.56 24.05 -18.83
CA ASN A 584 -6.57 22.87 -19.70
C ASN A 584 -5.28 22.78 -20.57
N GLU A 585 -4.87 23.93 -21.16
CA GLU A 585 -3.63 24.00 -21.95
C GLU A 585 -2.40 23.67 -21.11
N ALA A 586 -2.28 24.19 -19.90
CA ALA A 586 -1.14 23.94 -19.00
C ALA A 586 -1.11 22.48 -18.48
N TYR A 587 -2.28 21.90 -18.15
CA TYR A 587 -2.33 20.47 -17.81
C TYR A 587 -1.91 19.57 -18.99
N LYS A 588 -2.32 19.89 -20.21
CA LYS A 588 -1.89 19.14 -21.41
C LYS A 588 -0.40 19.26 -21.65
N GLN A 589 0.19 20.44 -21.45
CA GLN A 589 1.65 20.62 -21.53
C GLN A 589 2.37 19.78 -20.46
N ALA A 590 1.81 19.66 -19.24
CA ALA A 590 2.37 18.79 -18.21
C ALA A 590 2.34 17.31 -18.63
N ILE A 591 1.27 16.86 -19.29
CA ILE A 591 1.16 15.51 -19.85
C ILE A 591 2.14 15.34 -21.03
N GLU A 592 2.23 16.29 -21.96
CA GLU A 592 3.20 16.25 -23.08
C GLU A 592 4.64 16.16 -22.59
N SER A 593 4.95 16.84 -21.48
CA SER A 593 6.27 16.78 -20.83
C SER A 593 6.59 15.37 -20.26
N LYS A 594 5.59 14.69 -19.69
CA LYS A 594 5.73 13.35 -19.07
C LYS A 594 4.50 12.48 -19.38
N PRO A 595 4.38 11.91 -20.62
CA PRO A 595 3.17 11.19 -21.03
C PRO A 595 2.87 9.92 -20.24
N ASP A 596 3.89 9.28 -19.70
CA ASP A 596 3.77 8.06 -18.91
C ASP A 596 3.72 8.33 -17.38
N TYR A 597 3.59 9.61 -16.98
CA TYR A 597 3.45 9.99 -15.58
C TYR A 597 1.96 10.18 -15.22
N TRP A 598 1.44 9.31 -14.39
CA TRP A 598 0.01 9.23 -14.08
C TRP A 598 -0.60 10.54 -13.54
N GLN A 599 0.20 11.36 -12.84
CA GLN A 599 -0.32 12.50 -12.09
C GLN A 599 -0.78 13.63 -12.99
N GLY A 600 -0.13 13.84 -14.15
CA GLY A 600 -0.60 14.82 -15.14
C GLY A 600 -2.00 14.49 -15.66
N HIS A 601 -2.23 13.21 -15.99
CA HIS A 601 -3.55 12.71 -16.40
C HIS A 601 -4.57 12.82 -15.25
N HIS A 602 -4.16 12.50 -14.03
CA HIS A 602 -5.03 12.61 -12.86
C HIS A 602 -5.50 14.04 -12.63
N ASP A 603 -4.59 15.02 -12.65
CA ASP A 603 -4.92 16.41 -12.41
C ASP A 603 -5.85 16.96 -13.51
N LEU A 604 -5.59 16.61 -14.77
CA LEU A 604 -6.47 16.99 -15.89
C LEU A 604 -7.85 16.31 -15.77
N ALA A 605 -7.90 15.06 -15.30
CA ALA A 605 -9.17 14.38 -15.08
C ALA A 605 -9.98 15.04 -13.95
N VAL A 606 -9.33 15.46 -12.86
CA VAL A 606 -9.97 16.21 -11.78
C VAL A 606 -10.48 17.57 -12.30
N HIS A 607 -9.68 18.28 -13.09
CA HIS A 607 -10.10 19.51 -13.73
C HIS A 607 -11.39 19.32 -14.56
N TYR A 608 -11.44 18.32 -15.42
CA TYR A 608 -12.65 18.01 -16.19
C TYR A 608 -13.84 17.63 -15.30
N LEU A 609 -13.59 16.82 -14.25
CA LEU A 609 -14.64 16.38 -13.32
C LEU A 609 -15.30 17.55 -12.59
N VAL A 610 -14.50 18.49 -12.08
CA VAL A 610 -14.98 19.68 -11.36
C VAL A 610 -15.75 20.62 -12.30
N ASN A 611 -15.32 20.71 -13.56
CA ASN A 611 -16.01 21.51 -14.58
C ASN A 611 -17.21 20.80 -15.23
N GLY A 612 -17.60 19.60 -14.77
CA GLY A 612 -18.75 18.84 -15.28
C GLY A 612 -18.52 18.15 -16.63
N ASP A 613 -17.29 18.14 -17.13
CA ASP A 613 -16.92 17.42 -18.36
C ASP A 613 -16.57 15.96 -18.04
N TYR A 614 -17.57 15.20 -17.63
CA TYR A 614 -17.40 13.84 -17.15
C TYR A 614 -16.82 12.87 -18.21
N GLU A 615 -17.15 13.10 -19.50
CA GLU A 615 -16.64 12.25 -20.58
C GLU A 615 -15.12 12.37 -20.75
N ASN A 616 -14.57 13.59 -20.68
CA ASN A 616 -13.14 13.80 -20.77
C ASN A 616 -12.45 13.42 -19.46
N ALA A 617 -13.09 13.62 -18.29
CA ALA A 617 -12.59 13.12 -17.01
C ALA A 617 -12.41 11.59 -17.03
N ILE A 618 -13.37 10.83 -17.53
CA ILE A 618 -13.29 9.37 -17.70
C ILE A 618 -12.10 8.99 -18.56
N LYS A 619 -11.91 9.62 -19.72
CA LYS A 619 -10.79 9.30 -20.62
C LYS A 619 -9.43 9.46 -19.95
N GLU A 620 -9.26 10.55 -19.20
CA GLU A 620 -7.99 10.81 -18.52
C GLU A 620 -7.80 9.86 -17.31
N PHE A 621 -8.84 9.55 -16.54
CA PHE A 621 -8.74 8.53 -15.49
C PHE A 621 -8.51 7.11 -16.05
N GLU A 622 -8.98 6.79 -17.25
CA GLU A 622 -8.62 5.54 -17.94
C GLU A 622 -7.13 5.50 -18.27
N GLN A 623 -6.50 6.65 -18.65
CA GLN A 623 -5.04 6.70 -18.80
C GLN A 623 -4.34 6.43 -17.48
N VAL A 624 -4.81 7.03 -16.36
CA VAL A 624 -4.27 6.78 -15.03
C VAL A 624 -4.32 5.28 -14.69
N THR A 625 -5.45 4.62 -14.91
CA THR A 625 -5.58 3.17 -14.63
C THR A 625 -4.73 2.31 -15.55
N ARG A 626 -4.42 2.77 -16.77
CA ARG A 626 -3.51 2.10 -17.69
C ARG A 626 -2.05 2.21 -17.23
N ILE A 627 -1.63 3.39 -16.77
CA ILE A 627 -0.29 3.64 -16.26
C ILE A 627 -0.08 2.93 -14.92
N THR A 628 -1.11 2.94 -14.06
CA THR A 628 -1.07 2.36 -12.71
C THR A 628 -2.12 1.25 -12.53
N PRO A 629 -2.04 0.12 -13.25
CA PRO A 629 -3.11 -0.90 -13.31
C PRO A 629 -3.32 -1.65 -11.99
N LYS A 630 -2.41 -1.46 -11.04
CA LYS A 630 -2.46 -2.07 -9.71
C LYS A 630 -2.85 -1.07 -8.61
N ASN A 631 -3.10 0.19 -8.94
CA ASN A 631 -3.47 1.24 -8.00
C ASN A 631 -4.99 1.26 -7.78
N GLY A 632 -5.46 0.82 -6.60
CA GLY A 632 -6.88 0.83 -6.25
C GLY A 632 -7.50 2.22 -6.29
N SER A 633 -6.77 3.26 -5.85
CA SER A 633 -7.27 4.64 -5.85
C SER A 633 -7.53 5.16 -7.27
N ALA A 634 -6.73 4.75 -8.26
CA ALA A 634 -6.98 5.10 -9.65
C ALA A 634 -8.33 4.57 -10.15
N PHE A 635 -8.66 3.31 -9.83
CA PHE A 635 -9.97 2.74 -10.16
C PHE A 635 -11.12 3.36 -9.37
N SER A 636 -10.89 3.77 -8.12
CA SER A 636 -11.88 4.51 -7.32
C SER A 636 -12.24 5.84 -7.97
N ASN A 637 -11.24 6.60 -8.42
CA ASN A 637 -11.46 7.89 -9.08
C ASN A 637 -12.15 7.73 -10.44
N LEU A 638 -11.77 6.71 -11.21
CA LEU A 638 -12.46 6.35 -12.45
C LEU A 638 -13.92 5.98 -12.19
N GLY A 639 -14.17 5.18 -11.14
CA GLY A 639 -15.53 4.82 -10.72
C GLY A 639 -16.35 6.05 -10.33
N ALA A 640 -15.76 7.01 -9.62
CA ALA A 640 -16.42 8.27 -9.28
C ALA A 640 -16.79 9.08 -10.54
N ALA A 641 -15.91 9.17 -11.54
CA ALA A 641 -16.20 9.85 -12.79
C ALA A 641 -17.37 9.18 -13.56
N TYR A 642 -17.41 7.84 -13.60
CA TYR A 642 -18.55 7.12 -14.19
C TYR A 642 -19.84 7.35 -13.39
N LEU A 643 -19.78 7.40 -12.05
CA LEU A 643 -20.92 7.67 -11.20
C LEU A 643 -21.52 9.05 -11.47
N TYR A 644 -20.68 10.09 -11.52
CA TYR A 644 -21.13 11.44 -11.88
C TYR A 644 -21.66 11.54 -13.31
N ASN A 645 -21.19 10.70 -14.21
CA ASN A 645 -21.72 10.58 -15.58
C ASN A 645 -23.00 9.73 -15.68
N GLY A 646 -23.56 9.26 -14.55
CA GLY A 646 -24.78 8.45 -14.50
C GLY A 646 -24.63 7.00 -14.95
N GLN A 647 -23.40 6.51 -15.11
CA GLN A 647 -23.10 5.15 -15.56
C GLN A 647 -22.83 4.22 -14.34
N ASN A 648 -23.88 4.03 -13.51
CA ASN A 648 -23.81 3.36 -12.22
C ASN A 648 -23.26 1.92 -12.29
N ASP A 649 -23.61 1.15 -13.33
CA ASP A 649 -23.13 -0.22 -13.48
C ASP A 649 -21.62 -0.27 -13.71
N VAL A 650 -21.09 0.61 -14.57
CA VAL A 650 -19.64 0.69 -14.83
C VAL A 650 -18.92 1.22 -13.60
N ALA A 651 -19.48 2.23 -12.93
CA ALA A 651 -18.95 2.77 -11.68
C ALA A 651 -18.79 1.68 -10.61
N ARG A 652 -19.84 0.85 -10.44
CA ARG A 652 -19.79 -0.30 -9.51
C ARG A 652 -18.64 -1.25 -9.82
N ASP A 653 -18.46 -1.61 -11.11
CA ASP A 653 -17.39 -2.51 -11.53
C ASP A 653 -16.00 -1.91 -11.22
N MET A 654 -15.83 -0.60 -11.40
CA MET A 654 -14.60 0.11 -11.08
C MET A 654 -14.35 0.14 -9.56
N PHE A 655 -15.36 0.39 -8.75
CA PHE A 655 -15.22 0.35 -7.28
C PHE A 655 -14.92 -1.07 -6.78
N VAL A 656 -15.58 -2.10 -7.32
CA VAL A 656 -15.26 -3.51 -7.02
C VAL A 656 -13.82 -3.83 -7.41
N LYS A 657 -13.37 -3.37 -8.59
CA LYS A 657 -11.97 -3.52 -9.00
C LYS A 657 -11.02 -2.80 -8.06
N SER A 658 -11.34 -1.56 -7.65
CA SER A 658 -10.58 -0.82 -6.65
C SER A 658 -10.41 -1.62 -5.35
N MET A 659 -11.51 -2.14 -4.81
CA MET A 659 -11.52 -2.96 -3.60
C MET A 659 -10.74 -4.28 -3.75
N SER A 660 -10.75 -4.89 -4.93
CA SER A 660 -9.96 -6.10 -5.21
C SER A 660 -8.45 -5.87 -5.20
N LEU A 661 -8.01 -4.65 -5.48
CA LEU A 661 -6.60 -4.25 -5.47
C LEU A 661 -6.09 -3.84 -4.08
N GLY A 662 -6.97 -3.67 -3.14
CA GLY A 662 -6.70 -3.33 -1.75
C GLY A 662 -7.86 -2.56 -1.15
N ARG A 663 -7.89 -2.47 0.18
CA ARG A 663 -8.92 -1.70 0.88
C ARG A 663 -8.89 -0.25 0.43
N ASN A 664 -10.01 0.25 -0.05
CA ASN A 664 -10.20 1.64 -0.48
C ASN A 664 -11.52 2.16 0.08
N VAL A 665 -11.42 3.05 1.05
CA VAL A 665 -12.60 3.57 1.78
C VAL A 665 -13.51 4.40 0.89
N GLY A 666 -12.92 5.20 -0.03
CA GLY A 666 -13.71 5.97 -1.00
C GLY A 666 -14.53 5.08 -1.93
N ALA A 667 -13.89 4.00 -2.42
CA ALA A 667 -14.60 3.01 -3.24
C ALA A 667 -15.70 2.29 -2.45
N ALA A 668 -15.44 1.91 -1.20
CA ALA A 668 -16.42 1.26 -0.34
C ALA A 668 -17.62 2.17 -0.08
N ASN A 669 -17.39 3.45 0.24
CA ASN A 669 -18.46 4.44 0.45
C ASN A 669 -19.33 4.64 -0.79
N ASN A 670 -18.69 4.82 -1.96
CA ASN A 670 -19.44 5.01 -3.21
C ASN A 670 -20.19 3.73 -3.65
N LEU A 671 -19.58 2.57 -3.37
CA LEU A 671 -20.23 1.28 -3.62
C LEU A 671 -21.44 1.07 -2.71
N ALA A 672 -21.34 1.49 -1.43
CA ALA A 672 -22.47 1.49 -0.51
C ALA A 672 -23.63 2.33 -1.03
N TYR A 673 -23.34 3.52 -1.55
CA TYR A 673 -24.35 4.38 -2.19
C TYR A 673 -25.02 3.69 -3.38
N ILE A 674 -24.23 3.07 -4.28
CA ILE A 674 -24.81 2.36 -5.45
C ILE A 674 -25.65 1.18 -4.99
N TYR A 675 -25.19 0.38 -4.02
CA TYR A 675 -25.98 -0.73 -3.50
C TYR A 675 -27.28 -0.25 -2.84
N PHE A 676 -27.24 0.87 -2.14
CA PHE A 676 -28.41 1.45 -1.55
C PHE A 676 -29.44 1.86 -2.62
N THR A 677 -29.01 2.59 -3.65
CA THR A 677 -29.90 3.02 -4.77
C THR A 677 -30.41 1.84 -5.60
N ASP A 678 -29.65 0.73 -5.68
CA ASP A 678 -30.08 -0.52 -6.30
C ASP A 678 -31.07 -1.34 -5.41
N GLY A 679 -31.40 -0.90 -4.19
CA GLY A 679 -32.23 -1.65 -3.24
C GLY A 679 -31.51 -2.82 -2.55
N LYS A 680 -30.18 -2.90 -2.69
CA LYS A 680 -29.35 -3.95 -2.08
C LYS A 680 -28.86 -3.51 -0.69
N TYR A 681 -29.81 -3.24 0.20
CA TYR A 681 -29.55 -2.55 1.48
C TYR A 681 -28.58 -3.30 2.40
N LYS A 682 -28.60 -4.63 2.42
CA LYS A 682 -27.65 -5.42 3.22
C LYS A 682 -26.20 -5.24 2.74
N GLN A 683 -26.01 -5.24 1.41
CA GLN A 683 -24.69 -5.00 0.84
C GLN A 683 -24.22 -3.56 1.07
N ALA A 684 -25.14 -2.59 1.06
CA ALA A 684 -24.82 -1.20 1.43
C ALA A 684 -24.36 -1.12 2.90
N ALA A 685 -25.05 -1.80 3.83
CA ALA A 685 -24.66 -1.86 5.24
C ALA A 685 -23.27 -2.46 5.43
N GLU A 686 -22.97 -3.59 4.77
CA GLU A 686 -21.64 -4.22 4.82
C GLU A 686 -20.52 -3.26 4.37
N MET A 687 -20.77 -2.46 3.33
CA MET A 687 -19.79 -1.48 2.88
C MET A 687 -19.62 -0.32 3.87
N TYR A 688 -20.70 0.18 4.49
CA TYR A 688 -20.59 1.18 5.54
C TYR A 688 -19.90 0.66 6.80
N GLU A 689 -20.17 -0.59 7.20
CA GLU A 689 -19.42 -1.24 8.29
C GLU A 689 -17.90 -1.27 7.99
N LEU A 690 -17.53 -1.55 6.74
CA LEU A 690 -16.13 -1.53 6.30
C LEU A 690 -15.54 -0.12 6.40
N VAL A 691 -16.26 0.92 5.96
CA VAL A 691 -15.84 2.32 6.05
C VAL A 691 -15.60 2.71 7.51
N LEU A 692 -16.50 2.31 8.42
CA LEU A 692 -16.45 2.64 9.84
C LEU A 692 -15.28 1.98 10.59
N GLN A 693 -14.67 0.92 10.08
CA GLN A 693 -13.43 0.38 10.64
C GLN A 693 -12.27 1.38 10.57
N ASP A 694 -12.23 2.24 9.53
CA ASP A 694 -11.19 3.27 9.37
C ASP A 694 -11.62 4.62 9.95
N TYR A 695 -12.92 4.92 9.91
CA TYR A 695 -13.49 6.19 10.36
C TYR A 695 -14.57 6.01 11.44
N PRO A 696 -14.23 5.40 12.60
CA PRO A 696 -15.22 5.06 13.63
C PRO A 696 -15.88 6.28 14.29
N ASN A 697 -15.25 7.46 14.15
CA ASN A 697 -15.77 8.70 14.76
C ASN A 697 -16.55 9.59 13.77
N GLN A 698 -16.69 9.17 12.51
CA GLN A 698 -17.44 9.95 11.50
C GLN A 698 -18.93 9.64 11.60
N TYR A 699 -19.68 10.53 12.24
CA TYR A 699 -21.10 10.37 12.55
C TYR A 699 -21.98 10.13 11.31
N ARG A 700 -21.63 10.75 10.16
CA ARG A 700 -22.42 10.58 8.91
C ARG A 700 -22.38 9.14 8.39
N TYR A 701 -21.26 8.43 8.54
CA TYR A 701 -21.21 7.02 8.13
C TYR A 701 -22.05 6.13 9.06
N TRP A 702 -22.13 6.45 10.36
CA TRP A 702 -23.06 5.78 11.26
C TRP A 702 -24.51 6.06 10.92
N GLY A 703 -24.85 7.30 10.52
CA GLY A 703 -26.18 7.65 10.02
C GLY A 703 -26.54 6.86 8.75
N ASN A 704 -25.62 6.83 7.77
CA ASN A 704 -25.85 6.07 6.52
C ASN A 704 -26.01 4.57 6.79
N LEU A 705 -25.24 4.02 7.73
CA LEU A 705 -25.40 2.64 8.18
C LEU A 705 -26.76 2.40 8.82
N GLY A 706 -27.24 3.35 9.64
CA GLY A 706 -28.57 3.33 10.25
C GLY A 706 -29.67 3.23 9.20
N VAL A 707 -29.60 4.08 8.15
CA VAL A 707 -30.54 4.05 7.00
C VAL A 707 -30.46 2.70 6.29
N ALA A 708 -29.28 2.19 6.02
CA ALA A 708 -29.11 0.90 5.32
C ALA A 708 -29.71 -0.27 6.11
N TYR A 709 -29.54 -0.30 7.44
CA TYR A 709 -30.16 -1.30 8.31
C TYR A 709 -31.68 -1.16 8.40
N GLU A 710 -32.20 0.08 8.41
CA GLU A 710 -33.63 0.35 8.42
C GLU A 710 -34.30 -0.27 7.18
N TYR A 711 -33.78 0.04 5.99
CA TYR A 711 -34.31 -0.50 4.73
C TYR A 711 -34.07 -2.01 4.57
N SER A 712 -33.07 -2.58 5.25
CA SER A 712 -32.88 -4.03 5.27
C SER A 712 -33.77 -4.77 6.27
N GLY A 713 -34.54 -4.04 7.08
CA GLY A 713 -35.43 -4.59 8.13
C GLY A 713 -34.73 -4.99 9.42
N GLU A 714 -33.51 -4.48 9.66
CA GLU A 714 -32.71 -4.75 10.86
C GLU A 714 -32.89 -3.64 11.91
N GLU A 715 -34.14 -3.47 12.42
CA GLU A 715 -34.57 -2.34 13.25
C GLU A 715 -33.68 -2.11 14.49
N GLU A 716 -33.24 -3.17 15.20
CA GLU A 716 -32.38 -3.02 16.40
C GLU A 716 -31.00 -2.44 16.01
N LYS A 717 -30.41 -2.95 14.95
CA LYS A 717 -29.11 -2.43 14.46
C LYS A 717 -29.23 -1.00 13.91
N SER A 718 -30.30 -0.71 13.20
CA SER A 718 -30.59 0.65 12.72
C SER A 718 -30.63 1.66 13.88
N ARG A 719 -31.40 1.32 14.91
CA ARG A 719 -31.49 2.16 16.12
C ARG A 719 -30.13 2.34 16.81
N GLU A 720 -29.33 1.29 16.94
CA GLU A 720 -27.99 1.33 17.55
C GLU A 720 -27.05 2.24 16.71
N ALA A 721 -27.09 2.12 15.38
CA ALA A 721 -26.29 2.93 14.48
C ALA A 721 -26.66 4.42 14.59
N TYR A 722 -27.95 4.77 14.62
CA TYR A 722 -28.40 6.16 14.80
C TYR A 722 -28.02 6.71 16.17
N LEU A 723 -28.11 5.92 17.23
CA LEU A 723 -27.68 6.37 18.56
C LEU A 723 -26.19 6.65 18.60
N THR A 724 -25.38 5.81 17.90
CA THR A 724 -23.95 6.05 17.79
C THR A 724 -23.66 7.29 16.92
N ALA A 725 -24.41 7.49 15.83
CA ALA A 725 -24.31 8.72 15.03
C ALA A 725 -24.58 9.97 15.88
N ILE A 726 -25.63 9.95 16.70
CA ILE A 726 -25.96 11.04 17.64
C ILE A 726 -24.80 11.27 18.62
N GLU A 727 -24.27 10.22 19.26
CA GLU A 727 -23.15 10.35 20.20
C GLU A 727 -21.95 11.05 19.55
N LYS A 728 -21.55 10.60 18.36
CA LYS A 728 -20.40 11.17 17.65
C LYS A 728 -20.66 12.58 17.14
N ALA A 729 -21.90 12.86 16.69
CA ALA A 729 -22.32 14.19 16.26
C ALA A 729 -22.32 15.19 17.42
N LEU A 730 -22.78 14.80 18.60
CA LEU A 730 -22.75 15.67 19.79
C LEU A 730 -21.32 16.04 20.21
N VAL A 731 -20.37 15.12 20.12
CA VAL A 731 -18.95 15.41 20.37
C VAL A 731 -18.42 16.48 19.39
N GLN A 732 -18.84 16.41 18.13
CA GLN A 732 -18.43 17.39 17.14
C GLN A 732 -19.14 18.74 17.34
N LEU A 733 -20.40 18.72 17.80
CA LEU A 733 -21.16 19.92 18.12
C LEU A 733 -20.56 20.71 19.29
N ASP A 734 -19.92 20.05 20.26
CA ASP A 734 -19.21 20.71 21.37
C ASP A 734 -18.02 21.56 20.86
N VAL A 735 -17.47 21.25 19.69
CA VAL A 735 -16.40 22.01 19.07
C VAL A 735 -16.93 23.18 18.23
N ASN A 736 -18.06 22.97 17.53
CA ASN A 736 -18.73 24.00 16.72
C ASN A 736 -20.24 23.93 16.91
N ASP A 737 -20.76 24.71 17.84
CA ASP A 737 -22.18 24.73 18.27
C ASP A 737 -23.13 25.37 17.25
N SER A 738 -22.59 26.02 16.22
CA SER A 738 -23.32 26.73 15.17
C SER A 738 -23.22 26.04 13.80
N ASP A 739 -22.73 24.83 13.72
CA ASP A 739 -22.74 24.03 12.50
C ASP A 739 -24.17 23.63 12.12
N SER A 740 -24.74 24.35 11.17
CA SER A 740 -26.15 24.19 10.78
C SER A 740 -26.44 22.84 10.12
N GLU A 741 -25.50 22.26 9.40
CA GLU A 741 -25.66 20.94 8.76
C GLU A 741 -25.61 19.84 9.80
N LEU A 742 -24.66 19.91 10.73
CA LEU A 742 -24.58 18.98 11.85
C LEU A 742 -25.85 19.01 12.72
N LEU A 743 -26.35 20.21 13.01
CA LEU A 743 -27.63 20.38 13.73
C LEU A 743 -28.81 19.77 12.95
N ALA A 744 -28.83 19.91 11.62
CA ALA A 744 -29.89 19.33 10.79
C ALA A 744 -29.80 17.79 10.75
N ASP A 745 -28.58 17.23 10.63
CA ASP A 745 -28.36 15.78 10.71
C ASP A 745 -28.77 15.23 12.10
N LEU A 746 -28.45 15.91 13.22
CA LEU A 746 -28.93 15.55 14.55
C LEU A 746 -30.46 15.56 14.62
N GLY A 747 -31.10 16.56 14.03
CA GLY A 747 -32.56 16.63 13.96
C GLY A 747 -33.16 15.40 13.29
N ALA A 748 -32.58 14.96 12.19
CA ALA A 748 -32.96 13.75 11.46
C ALA A 748 -32.73 12.49 12.30
N TYR A 749 -31.53 12.28 12.84
CA TYR A 749 -31.24 11.07 13.63
C TYR A 749 -32.10 10.93 14.88
N TYR A 750 -32.41 12.06 15.58
CA TYR A 750 -33.36 12.01 16.70
C TYR A 750 -34.78 11.66 16.25
N SER A 751 -35.18 12.04 15.03
CA SER A 751 -36.46 11.61 14.45
C SER A 751 -36.49 10.11 14.23
N ASP A 752 -35.40 9.54 13.72
CA ASP A 752 -35.28 8.10 13.39
C ASP A 752 -35.29 7.24 14.66
N VAL A 753 -34.72 7.73 15.78
CA VAL A 753 -34.84 7.06 17.10
C VAL A 753 -36.11 7.43 17.88
N GLN A 754 -37.05 8.18 17.25
CA GLN A 754 -38.35 8.58 17.78
C GLN A 754 -38.30 9.57 18.96
N ASP A 755 -37.23 10.33 19.14
CA ASP A 755 -37.14 11.44 20.09
C ASP A 755 -37.58 12.76 19.45
N LYS A 756 -38.90 12.95 19.37
CA LYS A 756 -39.50 14.13 18.76
C LYS A 756 -39.05 15.45 19.39
N THR A 757 -38.75 15.45 20.67
CA THR A 757 -38.37 16.67 21.40
C THR A 757 -37.02 17.19 20.95
N GLN A 758 -36.00 16.31 20.97
CA GLN A 758 -34.66 16.64 20.54
C GLN A 758 -34.61 16.90 19.01
N SER A 759 -35.33 16.10 18.23
CA SER A 759 -35.43 16.30 16.78
C SER A 759 -35.90 17.71 16.43
N LEU A 760 -37.01 18.18 17.06
CA LEU A 760 -37.53 19.54 16.83
C LEU A 760 -36.60 20.64 17.35
N GLU A 761 -35.90 20.42 18.43
CA GLU A 761 -34.94 21.38 18.96
C GLU A 761 -33.81 21.61 17.95
N TYR A 762 -33.15 20.54 17.51
CA TYR A 762 -31.98 20.64 16.62
C TYR A 762 -32.32 21.11 15.23
N ILE A 763 -33.42 20.62 14.62
CA ILE A 763 -33.79 21.07 13.28
C ILE A 763 -34.21 22.55 13.25
N ASN A 764 -34.91 23.05 14.29
CA ASN A 764 -35.26 24.47 14.37
C ASN A 764 -34.02 25.35 14.60
N ARG A 765 -33.02 24.89 15.35
CA ARG A 765 -31.73 25.60 15.50
C ARG A 765 -31.01 25.69 14.14
N ALA A 766 -30.95 24.59 13.41
CA ALA A 766 -30.34 24.56 12.07
C ALA A 766 -31.00 25.57 11.12
N LEU A 767 -32.31 25.56 11.05
CA LEU A 767 -33.09 26.47 10.23
C LEU A 767 -32.98 27.95 10.66
N ALA A 768 -32.79 28.22 11.96
CA ALA A 768 -32.58 29.57 12.45
C ALA A 768 -31.21 30.13 12.04
N ILE A 769 -30.18 29.27 11.95
CA ILE A 769 -28.82 29.66 11.57
C ILE A 769 -28.72 29.80 10.03
N ALA A 770 -29.20 28.81 9.29
CA ALA A 770 -29.01 28.74 7.84
C ALA A 770 -30.31 28.39 7.09
N PRO A 771 -31.32 29.28 7.05
CA PRO A 771 -32.64 29.01 6.48
C PRO A 771 -32.59 28.78 4.96
N ASN A 772 -31.56 29.26 4.27
CA ASN A 772 -31.39 29.12 2.81
C ASN A 772 -30.37 28.05 2.41
N ASN A 773 -29.76 27.31 3.38
CA ASN A 773 -28.86 26.21 3.06
C ASN A 773 -29.69 25.03 2.54
N VAL A 774 -29.35 24.56 1.34
CA VAL A 774 -30.04 23.48 0.64
C VAL A 774 -30.08 22.19 1.47
N ILE A 775 -28.96 21.80 2.08
CA ILE A 775 -28.86 20.59 2.90
C ILE A 775 -29.74 20.70 4.16
N VAL A 776 -29.72 21.86 4.81
CA VAL A 776 -30.57 22.12 5.99
C VAL A 776 -32.05 22.04 5.64
N GLN A 777 -32.44 22.63 4.49
CA GLN A 777 -33.83 22.58 4.02
C GLN A 777 -34.27 21.14 3.71
N GLU A 778 -33.46 20.36 3.00
CA GLU A 778 -33.71 18.94 2.70
C GLU A 778 -33.90 18.12 3.97
N ARG A 779 -32.99 18.24 4.91
CA ARG A 779 -33.08 17.57 6.22
C ARG A 779 -34.32 18.00 6.99
N ALA A 780 -34.68 19.27 6.94
CA ALA A 780 -35.87 19.78 7.59
C ALA A 780 -37.14 19.18 6.99
N VAL A 781 -37.24 19.11 5.66
CA VAL A 781 -38.39 18.50 4.97
C VAL A 781 -38.54 17.04 5.36
N SER A 782 -37.48 16.25 5.27
CA SER A 782 -37.49 14.83 5.65
C SER A 782 -37.83 14.64 7.13
N THR A 783 -37.22 15.43 8.01
CA THR A 783 -37.46 15.35 9.48
C THR A 783 -38.90 15.72 9.83
N PHE A 784 -39.47 16.81 9.25
CA PHE A 784 -40.84 17.18 9.54
C PHE A 784 -41.84 16.16 8.99
N GLU A 785 -41.56 15.59 7.82
CA GLU A 785 -42.41 14.55 7.26
C GLU A 785 -42.40 13.26 8.12
N SER A 786 -41.23 12.80 8.55
CA SER A 786 -41.05 11.67 9.46
C SER A 786 -41.80 11.88 10.80
N LEU A 787 -41.82 13.11 11.31
CA LEU A 787 -42.59 13.47 12.51
C LEU A 787 -44.08 13.67 12.27
N GLY A 788 -44.59 13.46 11.05
CA GLY A 788 -45.98 13.67 10.67
C GLY A 788 -46.40 15.15 10.62
N MET A 789 -45.45 16.05 10.43
CA MET A 789 -45.66 17.51 10.41
C MET A 789 -45.63 18.07 8.98
N ARG A 790 -46.39 17.46 8.09
CA ARG A 790 -46.43 17.75 6.63
C ARG A 790 -46.55 19.22 6.28
N GLU A 791 -47.35 19.98 7.02
CA GLU A 791 -47.49 21.41 6.76
C GLU A 791 -46.19 22.17 6.91
N LYS A 792 -45.43 21.83 7.95
CA LYS A 792 -44.09 22.39 8.14
C LYS A 792 -43.10 21.92 7.09
N ALA A 793 -43.19 20.65 6.67
CA ALA A 793 -42.35 20.16 5.59
C ALA A 793 -42.54 20.97 4.32
N LEU A 794 -43.82 21.23 3.93
CA LEU A 794 -44.18 22.04 2.76
C LEU A 794 -43.70 23.49 2.84
N GLU A 795 -43.62 24.10 4.04
CA GLU A 795 -43.12 25.47 4.26
C GLU A 795 -41.64 25.63 3.89
N TRP A 796 -40.84 24.57 3.99
CA TRP A 796 -39.41 24.64 3.76
C TRP A 796 -39.00 24.16 2.36
N ILE A 797 -39.93 23.78 1.50
CA ILE A 797 -39.64 23.39 0.11
C ILE A 797 -39.32 24.65 -0.71
N SER A 798 -38.12 24.69 -1.26
CA SER A 798 -37.65 25.73 -2.19
C SER A 798 -37.36 25.13 -3.58
N PRO A 799 -37.27 25.95 -4.63
CA PRO A 799 -36.92 25.48 -5.96
C PRO A 799 -35.59 24.70 -6.00
N ALA A 800 -34.66 25.07 -5.15
CA ALA A 800 -33.33 24.49 -5.12
C ALA A 800 -33.30 23.02 -4.65
N ILE A 801 -34.31 22.56 -3.91
CA ILE A 801 -34.33 21.19 -3.32
C ILE A 801 -35.35 20.26 -3.98
N ILE A 802 -36.13 20.73 -4.95
CA ILE A 802 -37.23 19.93 -5.55
C ILE A 802 -36.70 18.64 -6.17
N SER A 803 -35.64 18.72 -6.99
CA SER A 803 -35.04 17.55 -7.64
C SER A 803 -34.51 16.52 -6.62
N ASN A 804 -34.01 17.00 -5.49
CA ASN A 804 -33.47 16.13 -4.43
C ASN A 804 -34.63 15.45 -3.67
N ILE A 805 -35.72 16.17 -3.39
CA ILE A 805 -36.93 15.61 -2.79
C ILE A 805 -37.56 14.56 -3.73
N GLU A 806 -37.64 14.84 -5.04
CA GLU A 806 -38.18 13.88 -6.02
C GLU A 806 -37.36 12.58 -6.07
N ALA A 807 -36.07 12.64 -5.80
CA ALA A 807 -35.18 11.49 -5.78
C ALA A 807 -35.27 10.63 -4.51
N GLN A 808 -35.88 11.15 -3.42
CA GLN A 808 -35.97 10.46 -2.13
C GLN A 808 -37.20 9.54 -2.06
N PRO A 809 -37.02 8.20 -1.94
CA PRO A 809 -38.15 7.25 -1.87
C PRO A 809 -39.02 7.44 -0.63
N GLU A 810 -38.42 7.81 0.50
CA GLU A 810 -39.11 8.03 1.78
C GLU A 810 -40.11 9.18 1.76
N LEU A 811 -40.01 10.08 0.81
CA LEU A 811 -40.94 11.23 0.64
C LEU A 811 -42.06 10.98 -0.38
N GLU A 812 -42.33 9.72 -0.74
CA GLU A 812 -43.36 9.36 -1.74
C GLU A 812 -44.74 9.91 -1.35
N ASP A 813 -45.10 9.84 -0.09
CA ASP A 813 -46.38 10.39 0.42
C ASP A 813 -46.46 11.92 0.35
N LEU A 814 -45.34 12.61 0.51
CA LEU A 814 -45.25 14.07 0.34
C LEU A 814 -45.33 14.44 -1.12
N LYS A 815 -44.67 13.69 -2.02
CA LYS A 815 -44.71 13.89 -3.48
C LYS A 815 -46.12 13.74 -4.06
N ASN A 816 -46.94 12.86 -3.49
CA ASN A 816 -48.31 12.61 -3.86
C ASN A 816 -49.32 13.62 -3.24
N ASP A 817 -48.86 14.51 -2.33
CA ASP A 817 -49.72 15.55 -1.76
C ASP A 817 -50.04 16.63 -2.82
N PRO A 818 -51.32 16.97 -3.06
CA PRO A 818 -51.71 18.01 -4.03
C PRO A 818 -51.03 19.37 -3.80
N ARG A 819 -50.77 19.72 -2.57
CA ARG A 819 -50.09 20.98 -2.19
C ARG A 819 -48.63 21.02 -2.65
N PHE A 820 -47.96 19.86 -2.67
CA PHE A 820 -46.60 19.74 -3.22
C PHE A 820 -46.62 20.02 -4.72
N GLN A 821 -47.57 19.45 -5.43
CA GLN A 821 -47.74 19.67 -6.86
C GLN A 821 -48.09 21.14 -7.20
N GLU A 822 -48.91 21.77 -6.38
CA GLU A 822 -49.23 23.21 -6.52
C GLU A 822 -47.98 24.09 -6.30
N LEU A 823 -47.07 23.70 -5.35
CA LEU A 823 -45.81 24.39 -5.12
C LEU A 823 -44.90 24.30 -6.35
N ILE A 824 -44.74 23.11 -6.94
CA ILE A 824 -43.96 22.92 -8.17
C ILE A 824 -44.50 23.77 -9.31
N GLU A 825 -45.80 23.75 -9.53
CA GLU A 825 -46.41 24.56 -10.58
C GLU A 825 -46.18 26.08 -10.37
N ARG A 826 -46.24 26.55 -9.12
CA ARG A 826 -45.98 27.94 -8.79
C ARG A 826 -44.52 28.34 -9.05
N PHE A 827 -43.58 27.48 -8.70
CA PHE A 827 -42.14 27.73 -8.92
C PHE A 827 -41.81 27.72 -10.44
N ASN A 828 -42.39 26.81 -11.20
CA ASN A 828 -42.19 26.75 -12.64
C ASN A 828 -42.75 27.99 -13.37
N LYS A 829 -43.83 28.57 -12.87
CA LYS A 829 -44.40 29.82 -13.42
C LYS A 829 -43.54 31.05 -13.09
N SER A 830 -42.93 31.10 -11.91
CA SER A 830 -42.04 32.20 -11.50
C SER A 830 -40.71 32.22 -12.25
N ASN A 831 -40.26 31.08 -12.80
CA ASN A 831 -39.06 30.99 -13.61
C ASN A 831 -39.26 31.33 -15.09
N THR A 832 -40.51 31.52 -15.52
CA THR A 832 -40.88 31.86 -16.90
C THR A 832 -41.30 33.34 -17.08
N GLU A 833 -41.45 34.10 -16.00
CA GLU A 833 -41.64 35.55 -15.97
C GLU A 833 -40.28 36.25 -15.60
#